data_ef8d1fe10714ed9c935145b674f7efb4
#
_entry.id   ef8d1fe10714ed9c935145b674f7efb4
#
_cell.length_a   1.000
_cell.length_b   1.000
_cell.length_c   1.000
_cell.angle_alpha   90.00
_cell.angle_beta   90.00
_cell.angle_gamma   90.00
#
_symmetry.space_group_name_H-M   'P 1'
#
loop_
_entity.id
_entity.type
_entity.pdbx_description
1 polymer ?
#
loop_
_entity_poly.entity_id
_entity_poly.type
_entity_poly.pdbx_seq_one_letter_code
_entity_poly.pdbx_strand_id
1 'polypeptide(L)'
;MKGLAIFITSLFVTMSVSAQTGVETDSIDTSAFDKYLNEIVIVAKKPGTVVKTDRKVYTVNQDLMSKASSASEVLNHIPSVEVDIDGNVSMRGNDNVTILINGKPSAMMAGKTRADALSQLSAANIERIEVIDNPTSEYRAEGGGGIINIIMRTDTKQGFNGSILANAGSVGRYNAGVNLNYGIRNLNFYGGYTFRRDRYDRTVDDYRISPSDTITQTTYGLGRPVSHTFRLGMTANITSADMLSVSGNYNRRNFKRDEYVDSRTRDLNGIVSDSYHRDRDADAKENMWEGTLQYTHRYGNSNEISIGYLYSSESEDELNRYTTMRQDVETRNNETVWDADYIHNANLRWQHALTDNIRLTSGYEFEHLRAEQNYHVSDWDGTSFIPNTDESNDFTHLRMVNSLYANADMTFGLWRVNAGLRGEYTDIDNQLKSISESRRKHYFDLFPSARVSRHIGDDIELSTGYSMRINRPQGSDMNPFTERINPLSLEAGNPDLKPERINTADFGIRWLSNAGSLTANLFYRHISDGITEVSRYIDNGILLTTKENLQTSHNAGVELVWNMRVTDWLDINLNGTGYYNRINASRLGFGGNREMFSWSGLLNADFTPIKHGTVQLNARYHSATLVPQGKRDGDFQLNLGLKYDIPSINLALFASVTDLLDTYKLSYTLDTPALKQKVEKRRNPRIIYVGLSWNFGGGSRKQHHNVEYDEEM
;
A
#
# COMPACT_ATOMS: atom_id res chain seq x y z
N MET A 1 17.64 -0.34 -31.68
CA MET A 1 17.85 -1.68 -31.13
C MET A 1 19.04 -2.43 -31.75
N LYS A 2 20.19 -1.79 -31.96
CA LYS A 2 21.45 -2.46 -32.40
C LYS A 2 22.69 -2.03 -31.61
N GLY A 3 22.53 -1.34 -30.48
CA GLY A 3 23.65 -0.84 -29.65
C GLY A 3 23.80 -1.48 -28.27
N LEU A 4 22.84 -2.33 -27.83
CA LEU A 4 22.85 -2.87 -26.47
C LEU A 4 23.38 -4.32 -26.36
N ALA A 5 23.66 -4.98 -27.49
CA ALA A 5 24.13 -6.37 -27.53
C ALA A 5 25.66 -6.54 -27.43
N ILE A 6 26.44 -5.45 -27.44
CA ILE A 6 27.92 -5.52 -27.49
C ILE A 6 28.58 -5.31 -26.12
N PHE A 7 27.83 -4.87 -25.10
CA PHE A 7 28.41 -4.61 -23.77
C PHE A 7 28.34 -5.78 -22.76
N ILE A 8 27.62 -6.86 -23.08
CA ILE A 8 27.43 -8.01 -22.19
C ILE A 8 28.43 -9.15 -22.48
N THR A 9 29.11 -9.17 -23.63
CA THR A 9 30.01 -10.25 -24.04
C THR A 9 31.47 -10.04 -23.67
N SER A 10 31.90 -8.91 -23.10
CA SER A 10 33.28 -8.64 -22.76
C SER A 10 33.65 -8.75 -21.28
N LEU A 11 32.75 -9.16 -20.40
CA LEU A 11 33.00 -9.26 -18.95
C LEU A 11 33.21 -10.71 -18.43
N PHE A 12 33.34 -11.70 -19.32
CA PHE A 12 33.48 -13.13 -18.95
C PHE A 12 34.84 -13.74 -19.24
N VAL A 13 35.91 -12.95 -19.38
CA VAL A 13 37.24 -13.53 -19.54
C VAL A 13 38.17 -12.99 -18.47
N THR A 14 38.78 -13.92 -17.73
CA THR A 14 39.92 -13.84 -16.78
C THR A 14 39.60 -13.55 -15.31
N MET A 15 39.29 -14.59 -14.56
CA MET A 15 39.82 -14.80 -13.20
C MET A 15 40.06 -16.30 -12.95
N SER A 16 41.16 -16.80 -13.39
CA SER A 16 41.78 -18.00 -12.84
C SER A 16 42.74 -17.57 -11.72
N VAL A 17 42.38 -17.85 -10.49
CA VAL A 17 43.28 -17.77 -9.33
C VAL A 17 43.39 -19.12 -8.67
N SER A 18 44.62 -19.57 -8.62
CA SER A 18 45.13 -20.83 -8.04
C SER A 18 44.79 -21.00 -6.57
N ALA A 19 44.31 -22.20 -6.25
CA ALA A 19 44.20 -22.69 -4.90
C ALA A 19 45.61 -22.85 -4.28
N GLN A 20 45.76 -22.35 -3.08
CA GLN A 20 46.83 -22.79 -2.16
C GLN A 20 46.23 -23.08 -0.79
N THR A 21 46.67 -24.27 -0.29
CA THR A 21 46.17 -25.02 0.82
C THR A 21 46.58 -24.47 2.19
N GLY A 22 45.69 -24.60 3.15
CA GLY A 22 45.99 -25.00 4.53
C GLY A 22 46.34 -23.87 5.51
N VAL A 23 45.39 -23.46 6.33
CA VAL A 23 45.64 -23.07 7.74
C VAL A 23 44.44 -23.60 8.58
N GLU A 24 44.81 -24.24 9.68
CA GLU A 24 43.90 -24.77 10.70
C GLU A 24 43.05 -23.66 11.31
N THR A 25 41.76 -23.94 11.46
CA THR A 25 40.81 -23.04 12.08
C THR A 25 40.80 -23.28 13.59
N ASP A 26 41.39 -22.34 14.33
CA ASP A 26 41.00 -22.12 15.71
C ASP A 26 39.59 -21.58 15.74
N SER A 27 38.69 -22.28 16.36
CA SER A 27 37.30 -21.90 16.55
C SER A 27 37.21 -20.72 17.52
N ILE A 28 37.02 -19.53 17.02
CA ILE A 28 36.61 -18.40 17.84
C ILE A 28 35.15 -18.64 18.25
N ASP A 29 34.94 -18.71 19.56
CA ASP A 29 33.67 -18.90 20.22
C ASP A 29 32.71 -17.72 19.91
N THR A 30 31.83 -17.90 18.95
CA THR A 30 30.76 -16.95 18.58
C THR A 30 29.58 -16.95 19.56
N SER A 31 29.66 -17.76 20.65
CA SER A 31 28.57 -17.92 21.62
C SER A 31 28.20 -16.68 22.41
N ALA A 32 29.08 -15.68 22.46
CA ALA A 32 28.79 -14.41 23.16
C ALA A 32 27.88 -13.50 22.34
N PHE A 33 27.98 -13.52 21.00
CA PHE A 33 27.14 -12.73 20.10
C PHE A 33 25.74 -13.33 19.94
N ASP A 34 25.67 -14.65 19.82
CA ASP A 34 24.40 -15.40 19.80
C ASP A 34 23.63 -15.30 21.12
N LYS A 35 24.31 -15.04 22.25
CA LYS A 35 23.70 -14.95 23.57
C LYS A 35 22.85 -13.69 23.76
N TYR A 36 23.22 -12.57 23.12
CA TYR A 36 22.43 -11.34 23.15
C TYR A 36 21.25 -11.31 22.18
N LEU A 37 21.27 -12.15 21.14
CA LEU A 37 20.20 -12.25 20.14
C LEU A 37 19.21 -13.39 20.43
N ASN A 38 19.64 -14.42 21.17
CA ASN A 38 18.81 -15.61 21.48
C ASN A 38 18.04 -15.51 22.81
N GLU A 39 18.25 -14.49 23.59
CA GLU A 39 17.61 -14.38 24.90
C GLU A 39 16.38 -13.44 24.84
N ILE A 40 15.37 -13.82 24.11
CA ILE A 40 13.94 -13.64 24.39
C ILE A 40 13.18 -14.36 23.26
N VAL A 41 13.43 -15.62 23.07
CA VAL A 41 12.44 -16.53 22.49
C VAL A 41 11.85 -17.34 23.64
N ILE A 42 11.09 -16.68 24.47
CA ILE A 42 10.04 -17.38 25.21
C ILE A 42 9.11 -17.92 24.11
N VAL A 43 8.93 -19.24 24.08
CA VAL A 43 7.92 -19.93 23.29
C VAL A 43 6.55 -19.60 23.85
N ALA A 44 6.19 -18.34 23.81
CA ALA A 44 4.84 -17.85 23.90
C ALA A 44 4.36 -17.63 22.46
N LYS A 45 3.11 -18.00 22.17
CA LYS A 45 2.41 -17.66 20.91
C LYS A 45 2.80 -16.23 20.53
N LYS A 46 3.55 -16.05 19.43
CA LYS A 46 4.08 -14.73 19.07
C LYS A 46 2.87 -13.78 18.92
N PRO A 47 2.90 -12.59 19.47
CA PRO A 47 1.81 -11.62 19.25
C PRO A 47 1.69 -11.35 17.75
N GLY A 48 0.46 -11.14 17.26
CA GLY A 48 0.20 -10.85 15.84
C GLY A 48 0.94 -9.61 15.33
N THR A 49 1.21 -8.64 16.23
CA THR A 49 1.99 -7.43 15.97
C THR A 49 3.21 -7.39 16.86
N VAL A 50 4.40 -7.26 16.26
CA VAL A 50 5.67 -7.04 16.96
C VAL A 50 6.17 -5.64 16.59
N VAL A 51 6.41 -4.79 17.59
CA VAL A 51 7.01 -3.47 17.39
C VAL A 51 8.52 -3.60 17.54
N LYS A 52 9.27 -3.33 16.47
CA LYS A 52 10.73 -3.19 16.45
C LYS A 52 11.11 -1.71 16.58
N THR A 53 12.39 -1.39 16.70
CA THR A 53 12.89 -0.02 16.83
C THR A 53 12.55 0.84 15.62
N ASP A 54 12.59 0.25 14.42
CA ASP A 54 12.48 0.92 13.12
C ASP A 54 11.14 0.64 12.41
N ARG A 55 10.43 -0.43 12.78
CA ARG A 55 9.21 -0.86 12.11
C ARG A 55 8.25 -1.63 13.02
N LYS A 56 7.01 -1.71 12.60
CA LYS A 56 6.00 -2.60 13.17
C LYS A 56 5.82 -3.78 12.22
N VAL A 57 5.90 -4.99 12.72
CA VAL A 57 5.75 -6.23 11.94
C VAL A 57 4.43 -6.89 12.31
N TYR A 58 3.54 -7.03 11.36
CA TYR A 58 2.27 -7.71 11.49
C TYR A 58 2.29 -9.05 10.76
N THR A 59 2.19 -10.15 11.48
CA THR A 59 2.24 -11.50 10.91
C THR A 59 0.85 -11.97 10.51
N VAL A 60 0.57 -11.96 9.20
CA VAL A 60 -0.76 -12.23 8.62
C VAL A 60 -1.31 -13.61 8.97
N ASN A 61 -0.45 -14.64 9.04
CA ASN A 61 -0.89 -15.99 9.37
C ASN A 61 -1.41 -16.19 10.79
N GLN A 62 -1.13 -15.27 11.68
CA GLN A 62 -1.58 -15.33 13.08
C GLN A 62 -2.94 -14.65 13.26
N ASP A 63 -3.30 -13.76 12.35
CA ASP A 63 -4.62 -13.16 12.31
C ASP A 63 -5.63 -14.10 11.64
N LEU A 64 -6.66 -14.43 12.38
CA LEU A 64 -7.69 -15.37 11.99
C LEU A 64 -8.56 -14.82 10.85
N MET A 65 -8.88 -13.51 10.92
CA MET A 65 -9.72 -12.83 9.93
C MET A 65 -8.99 -12.66 8.60
N SER A 66 -7.66 -12.59 8.61
CA SER A 66 -6.82 -12.45 7.42
C SER A 66 -6.94 -13.63 6.45
N LYS A 67 -7.33 -14.83 6.91
CA LYS A 67 -7.39 -16.02 6.05
C LYS A 67 -8.43 -15.93 4.93
N ALA A 68 -9.53 -15.24 5.18
CA ALA A 68 -10.57 -15.02 4.17
C ALA A 68 -10.42 -13.68 3.44
N SER A 69 -9.53 -12.82 3.91
CA SER A 69 -9.46 -11.40 3.58
C SER A 69 -8.56 -11.12 2.38
N SER A 70 -8.67 -9.89 1.87
CA SER A 70 -7.72 -9.26 0.96
C SER A 70 -6.62 -8.52 1.73
N ALA A 71 -5.58 -8.09 1.03
CA ALA A 71 -4.57 -7.21 1.61
C ALA A 71 -5.19 -5.92 2.17
N SER A 72 -6.16 -5.33 1.47
CA SER A 72 -6.91 -4.14 1.91
C SER A 72 -7.61 -4.35 3.25
N GLU A 73 -8.29 -5.50 3.43
CA GLU A 73 -8.96 -5.82 4.69
C GLU A 73 -7.96 -6.07 5.82
N VAL A 74 -6.82 -6.74 5.54
CA VAL A 74 -5.75 -6.99 6.53
C VAL A 74 -5.08 -5.70 6.99
N LEU A 75 -4.83 -4.76 6.09
CA LEU A 75 -4.24 -3.47 6.42
C LEU A 75 -5.06 -2.72 7.48
N ASN A 76 -6.37 -2.88 7.48
CA ASN A 76 -7.27 -2.30 8.50
C ASN A 76 -7.13 -2.93 9.91
N HIS A 77 -6.44 -4.06 10.03
CA HIS A 77 -6.14 -4.69 11.33
C HIS A 77 -4.78 -4.26 11.90
N ILE A 78 -4.04 -3.43 11.16
CA ILE A 78 -2.68 -3.02 11.53
C ILE A 78 -2.72 -1.67 12.25
N PRO A 79 -2.03 -1.54 13.40
CA PRO A 79 -1.92 -0.27 14.11
C PRO A 79 -1.44 0.87 13.19
N SER A 80 -2.05 2.04 13.31
CA SER A 80 -1.74 3.27 12.58
C SER A 80 -2.09 3.27 11.09
N VAL A 81 -2.55 2.17 10.53
CA VAL A 81 -2.95 2.04 9.12
C VAL A 81 -4.48 2.09 9.01
N GLU A 82 -4.96 2.81 8.03
CA GLU A 82 -6.38 2.89 7.69
C GLU A 82 -6.54 2.66 6.18
N VAL A 83 -7.53 1.86 5.80
CA VAL A 83 -7.99 1.75 4.41
C VAL A 83 -9.45 2.16 4.39
N ASP A 84 -9.78 3.18 3.62
CA ASP A 84 -11.14 3.67 3.50
C ASP A 84 -11.99 2.80 2.55
N ILE A 85 -13.27 3.18 2.37
CA ILE A 85 -14.23 2.43 1.54
C ILE A 85 -13.87 2.45 0.04
N ASP A 86 -13.14 3.48 -0.38
CA ASP A 86 -12.63 3.63 -1.75
C ASP A 86 -11.28 2.90 -1.95
N GLY A 87 -10.69 2.34 -0.88
CA GLY A 87 -9.43 1.60 -0.89
C GLY A 87 -8.19 2.47 -0.73
N ASN A 88 -8.34 3.75 -0.38
CA ASN A 88 -7.22 4.63 -0.10
C ASN A 88 -6.58 4.26 1.24
N VAL A 89 -5.25 4.15 1.23
CA VAL A 89 -4.47 3.77 2.41
C VAL A 89 -3.86 5.02 3.03
N SER A 90 -4.07 5.20 4.33
CA SER A 90 -3.46 6.28 5.10
C SER A 90 -2.71 5.77 6.35
N MET A 91 -1.74 6.54 6.81
CA MET A 91 -1.00 6.28 8.05
C MET A 91 -0.94 7.55 8.90
N ARG A 92 -1.42 7.44 10.17
CA ARG A 92 -1.46 8.59 11.09
C ARG A 92 -2.07 9.83 10.44
N GLY A 93 -3.19 9.64 9.71
CA GLY A 93 -3.91 10.71 9.01
C GLY A 93 -3.22 11.29 7.77
N ASN A 94 -2.25 10.59 7.20
CA ASN A 94 -1.61 10.95 5.93
C ASN A 94 -1.84 9.82 4.92
N ASP A 95 -2.40 10.15 3.77
CA ASP A 95 -2.74 9.24 2.65
C ASP A 95 -1.58 9.03 1.66
N ASN A 96 -0.50 9.80 1.80
CA ASN A 96 0.69 9.67 0.99
C ASN A 96 1.61 8.54 1.50
N VAL A 97 1.14 7.31 1.39
CA VAL A 97 1.82 6.10 1.85
C VAL A 97 2.39 5.34 0.65
N THR A 98 3.67 4.98 0.73
CA THR A 98 4.30 4.09 -0.26
C THR A 98 4.03 2.63 0.11
N ILE A 99 3.52 1.83 -0.84
CA ILE A 99 3.33 0.40 -0.67
C ILE A 99 4.37 -0.34 -1.50
N LEU A 100 5.12 -1.21 -0.86
CA LEU A 100 6.14 -2.05 -1.49
C LEU A 100 5.71 -3.52 -1.45
N ILE A 101 6.13 -4.29 -2.44
CA ILE A 101 6.03 -5.76 -2.45
C ILE A 101 7.45 -6.32 -2.32
N ASN A 102 7.71 -7.07 -1.25
CA ASN A 102 9.05 -7.61 -0.94
C ASN A 102 10.16 -6.54 -0.99
N GLY A 103 9.88 -5.35 -0.45
CA GLY A 103 10.82 -4.21 -0.41
C GLY A 103 10.99 -3.47 -1.73
N LYS A 104 10.26 -3.81 -2.79
CA LYS A 104 10.38 -3.21 -4.13
C LYS A 104 9.11 -2.50 -4.56
N PRO A 105 9.21 -1.43 -5.38
CA PRO A 105 8.05 -0.82 -6.00
C PRO A 105 7.36 -1.83 -6.95
N SER A 106 6.05 -1.71 -7.09
CA SER A 106 5.26 -2.54 -8.01
C SER A 106 4.26 -1.65 -8.75
N ALA A 107 4.06 -1.88 -10.04
CA ALA A 107 3.03 -1.18 -10.82
C ALA A 107 1.64 -1.41 -10.23
N MET A 108 1.38 -2.59 -9.64
CA MET A 108 0.15 -2.91 -8.93
C MET A 108 -0.15 -1.94 -7.76
N MET A 109 0.88 -1.33 -7.17
CA MET A 109 0.77 -0.44 -6.01
C MET A 109 0.97 1.03 -6.40
N ALA A 110 1.07 1.32 -7.69
CA ALA A 110 1.12 2.66 -8.26
C ALA A 110 -0.23 3.03 -8.88
N GLY A 111 -0.47 4.31 -9.09
CA GLY A 111 -1.60 4.82 -9.86
C GLY A 111 -3.00 4.60 -9.26
N LYS A 112 -4.01 4.71 -10.12
CA LYS A 112 -5.45 4.67 -9.79
C LYS A 112 -5.90 3.26 -9.36
N THR A 113 -5.23 2.21 -9.83
CA THR A 113 -5.61 0.80 -9.63
C THR A 113 -5.14 0.21 -8.30
N ARG A 114 -4.32 0.94 -7.52
CA ARG A 114 -3.78 0.49 -6.21
C ARG A 114 -4.85 -0.07 -5.26
N ALA A 115 -5.98 0.63 -5.14
CA ALA A 115 -7.09 0.22 -4.27
C ALA A 115 -7.67 -1.13 -4.71
N ASP A 116 -7.84 -1.30 -6.01
CA ASP A 116 -8.35 -2.52 -6.61
C ASP A 116 -7.34 -3.67 -6.48
N ALA A 117 -6.06 -3.43 -6.73
CA ALA A 117 -4.98 -4.40 -6.54
C ALA A 117 -4.91 -4.91 -5.09
N LEU A 118 -4.95 -4.02 -4.11
CA LEU A 118 -5.00 -4.38 -2.69
C LEU A 118 -6.27 -5.20 -2.35
N SER A 119 -7.41 -4.87 -2.92
CA SER A 119 -8.66 -5.59 -2.70
C SER A 119 -8.64 -7.00 -3.29
N GLN A 120 -7.85 -7.24 -4.35
CA GLN A 120 -7.74 -8.53 -5.05
C GLN A 120 -6.56 -9.37 -4.56
N LEU A 121 -5.53 -8.76 -3.95
CA LEU A 121 -4.41 -9.47 -3.37
C LEU A 121 -4.87 -10.28 -2.16
N SER A 122 -4.85 -11.62 -2.29
CA SER A 122 -5.27 -12.51 -1.21
C SER A 122 -4.28 -12.47 -0.05
N ALA A 123 -4.77 -12.26 1.15
CA ALA A 123 -3.97 -12.30 2.38
C ALA A 123 -3.30 -13.67 2.62
N ALA A 124 -3.83 -14.75 2.04
CA ALA A 124 -3.21 -16.08 2.10
C ALA A 124 -1.81 -16.13 1.46
N ASN A 125 -1.53 -15.23 0.51
CA ASN A 125 -0.23 -15.11 -0.15
C ASN A 125 0.74 -14.19 0.59
N ILE A 126 0.29 -13.52 1.66
CA ILE A 126 1.09 -12.61 2.46
C ILE A 126 1.64 -13.37 3.68
N GLU A 127 2.93 -13.22 3.95
CA GLU A 127 3.57 -13.74 5.15
C GLU A 127 3.43 -12.76 6.30
N ARG A 128 3.85 -11.52 6.07
CA ARG A 128 3.80 -10.42 7.02
C ARG A 128 3.68 -9.07 6.33
N ILE A 129 3.28 -8.06 7.07
CA ILE A 129 3.27 -6.67 6.63
C ILE A 129 4.12 -5.87 7.60
N GLU A 130 5.05 -5.10 7.05
CA GLU A 130 5.95 -4.23 7.80
C GLU A 130 5.51 -2.79 7.61
N VAL A 131 5.30 -2.08 8.71
CA VAL A 131 4.94 -0.66 8.71
C VAL A 131 6.12 0.14 9.24
N ILE A 132 6.68 0.99 8.37
CA ILE A 132 7.88 1.79 8.63
C ILE A 132 7.48 3.26 8.65
N ASP A 133 7.34 3.80 9.86
CA ASP A 133 6.84 5.17 10.05
C ASP A 133 7.86 6.23 9.62
N ASN A 134 9.15 5.95 9.84
CA ASN A 134 10.25 6.88 9.56
C ASN A 134 11.42 6.12 8.88
N PRO A 135 11.31 5.87 7.56
CA PRO A 135 12.26 5.04 6.82
C PRO A 135 13.64 5.68 6.70
N THR A 136 14.69 4.83 6.69
CA THR A 136 16.10 5.23 6.46
C THR A 136 16.35 5.62 5.01
N SER A 137 17.53 6.14 4.70
CA SER A 137 17.96 6.57 3.36
C SER A 137 18.07 5.42 2.34
N GLU A 138 18.12 4.18 2.77
CA GLU A 138 18.10 2.99 1.90
C GLU A 138 16.76 2.84 1.14
N TYR A 139 15.69 3.28 1.78
CA TYR A 139 14.39 3.31 1.13
C TYR A 139 14.26 4.52 0.20
N ARG A 140 13.42 4.37 -0.82
CA ARG A 140 13.04 5.47 -1.71
C ARG A 140 12.52 6.65 -0.91
N ALA A 141 12.84 7.86 -1.36
CA ALA A 141 12.37 9.07 -0.67
C ALA A 141 10.86 9.32 -0.81
N GLU A 142 10.16 8.60 -1.69
CA GLU A 142 8.73 8.72 -1.92
C GLU A 142 7.90 8.11 -0.78
N GLY A 143 6.75 8.74 -0.43
CA GLY A 143 5.86 8.28 0.63
C GLY A 143 6.07 9.01 1.96
N GLY A 144 5.54 10.22 2.07
CA GLY A 144 5.67 11.05 3.28
C GLY A 144 4.82 10.58 4.47
N GLY A 145 3.86 9.69 4.25
CA GLY A 145 3.08 9.00 5.29
C GLY A 145 3.86 7.89 5.97
N GLY A 146 4.89 7.35 5.30
CA GLY A 146 5.64 6.16 5.68
C GLY A 146 5.59 5.08 4.60
N ILE A 147 6.12 3.91 4.93
CA ILE A 147 6.16 2.76 4.02
C ILE A 147 5.37 1.60 4.61
N ILE A 148 4.56 0.95 3.78
CA ILE A 148 3.95 -0.35 4.06
C ILE A 148 4.61 -1.37 3.12
N ASN A 149 5.37 -2.29 3.69
CA ASN A 149 6.04 -3.33 2.92
C ASN A 149 5.29 -4.66 3.09
N ILE A 150 4.68 -5.14 2.01
CA ILE A 150 3.95 -6.41 1.98
C ILE A 150 4.93 -7.51 1.60
N ILE A 151 5.29 -8.36 2.56
CA ILE A 151 6.17 -9.51 2.35
C ILE A 151 5.33 -10.70 1.94
N MET A 152 5.56 -11.17 0.74
CA MET A 152 4.86 -12.31 0.17
C MET A 152 5.43 -13.61 0.73
N ARG A 153 4.56 -14.60 0.96
CA ARG A 153 4.95 -15.89 1.49
C ARG A 153 5.93 -16.63 0.56
N THR A 154 7.05 -17.05 1.12
CA THR A 154 8.00 -17.96 0.49
C THR A 154 8.29 -19.10 1.47
N ASP A 155 7.77 -20.30 1.21
CA ASP A 155 8.13 -21.45 2.01
C ASP A 155 9.52 -21.96 1.60
N THR A 156 10.42 -22.13 2.57
CA THR A 156 11.82 -22.58 2.35
C THR A 156 12.11 -23.96 2.93
N LYS A 157 11.06 -24.76 3.17
CA LYS A 157 11.21 -26.11 3.73
C LYS A 157 11.80 -27.07 2.71
N GLN A 158 12.67 -27.97 3.16
CA GLN A 158 13.15 -29.09 2.32
C GLN A 158 12.03 -30.10 2.05
N GLY A 159 12.05 -30.71 0.85
CA GLY A 159 11.02 -31.64 0.41
C GLY A 159 9.79 -30.91 -0.19
N PHE A 160 8.76 -31.69 -0.46
CA PHE A 160 7.50 -31.18 -1.01
C PHE A 160 6.54 -30.82 0.11
N ASN A 161 6.04 -29.59 0.08
CA ASN A 161 5.05 -29.09 1.02
C ASN A 161 4.17 -28.01 0.36
N GLY A 162 3.05 -27.71 0.98
CA GLY A 162 2.15 -26.70 0.46
C GLY A 162 0.96 -26.42 1.34
N SER A 163 0.09 -25.57 0.85
CA SER A 163 -1.16 -25.22 1.53
C SER A 163 -2.30 -25.04 0.53
N ILE A 164 -3.50 -25.39 0.95
CA ILE A 164 -4.75 -25.11 0.23
C ILE A 164 -5.60 -24.27 1.17
N LEU A 165 -6.19 -23.20 0.61
CA LEU A 165 -7.18 -22.37 1.25
C LEU A 165 -8.43 -22.33 0.39
N ALA A 166 -9.60 -22.44 1.01
CA ALA A 166 -10.86 -22.20 0.34
C ALA A 166 -11.83 -21.53 1.31
N ASN A 167 -12.55 -20.52 0.84
CA ASN A 167 -13.60 -19.88 1.61
C ASN A 167 -14.73 -19.39 0.70
N ALA A 168 -15.92 -19.31 1.30
CA ALA A 168 -17.11 -18.75 0.71
C ALA A 168 -17.67 -17.65 1.63
N GLY A 169 -18.01 -16.53 1.04
CA GLY A 169 -18.61 -15.39 1.73
C GLY A 169 -20.06 -15.17 1.30
N SER A 170 -20.82 -14.49 2.17
CA SER A 170 -22.12 -13.97 1.81
C SER A 170 -22.03 -13.09 0.54
N VAL A 171 -23.17 -12.78 -0.08
CA VAL A 171 -23.28 -11.97 -1.29
C VAL A 171 -22.51 -12.50 -2.52
N GLY A 172 -22.14 -13.79 -2.54
CA GLY A 172 -21.50 -14.44 -3.68
C GLY A 172 -19.99 -14.17 -3.79
N ARG A 173 -19.28 -14.04 -2.68
CA ARG A 173 -17.82 -13.96 -2.60
C ARG A 173 -17.19 -15.33 -2.44
N TYR A 174 -16.13 -15.62 -3.20
CA TYR A 174 -15.42 -16.89 -3.16
C TYR A 174 -13.93 -16.63 -3.31
N ASN A 175 -13.12 -17.39 -2.54
CA ASN A 175 -11.67 -17.36 -2.66
C ASN A 175 -11.15 -18.80 -2.52
N ALA A 176 -10.28 -19.22 -3.43
CA ALA A 176 -9.60 -20.50 -3.37
C ALA A 176 -8.15 -20.34 -3.84
N GLY A 177 -7.22 -20.96 -3.12
CA GLY A 177 -5.80 -20.86 -3.43
C GLY A 177 -5.04 -22.12 -3.08
N VAL A 178 -3.98 -22.37 -3.84
CA VAL A 178 -2.97 -23.40 -3.59
C VAL A 178 -1.60 -22.77 -3.65
N ASN A 179 -0.76 -23.06 -2.66
CA ASN A 179 0.66 -22.74 -2.64
C ASN A 179 1.45 -24.05 -2.53
N LEU A 180 2.47 -24.20 -3.36
CA LEU A 180 3.35 -25.35 -3.45
C LEU A 180 4.79 -24.90 -3.27
N ASN A 181 5.57 -25.71 -2.59
CA ASN A 181 7.00 -25.53 -2.42
C ASN A 181 7.72 -26.86 -2.57
N TYR A 182 8.85 -26.83 -3.26
CA TYR A 182 9.74 -27.98 -3.41
C TYR A 182 11.18 -27.56 -3.19
N GLY A 183 11.72 -27.92 -2.01
CA GLY A 183 13.09 -27.67 -1.63
C GLY A 183 13.96 -28.90 -1.83
N ILE A 184 15.03 -28.78 -2.60
CA ILE A 184 16.01 -29.83 -2.83
C ILE A 184 17.43 -29.28 -2.74
N ARG A 185 18.21 -29.74 -1.76
CA ARG A 185 19.59 -29.30 -1.51
C ARG A 185 19.67 -27.75 -1.44
N ASN A 186 20.27 -27.14 -2.49
CA ASN A 186 20.53 -25.72 -2.60
C ASN A 186 19.48 -24.98 -3.45
N LEU A 187 18.47 -25.68 -3.93
CA LEU A 187 17.40 -25.14 -4.77
C LEU A 187 16.07 -25.14 -4.01
N ASN A 188 15.34 -24.09 -4.15
CA ASN A 188 13.97 -24.00 -3.67
C ASN A 188 13.08 -23.46 -4.79
N PHE A 189 12.07 -24.23 -5.17
CA PHE A 189 11.04 -23.83 -6.12
C PHE A 189 9.75 -23.58 -5.37
N TYR A 190 9.06 -22.52 -5.70
CA TYR A 190 7.75 -22.24 -5.14
C TYR A 190 6.80 -21.76 -6.24
N GLY A 191 5.54 -22.06 -6.05
CA GLY A 191 4.50 -21.63 -6.97
C GLY A 191 3.15 -21.57 -6.28
N GLY A 192 2.23 -20.83 -6.86
CA GLY A 192 0.89 -20.72 -6.33
C GLY A 192 -0.10 -20.26 -7.38
N TYR A 193 -1.34 -20.60 -7.12
CA TYR A 193 -2.48 -20.09 -7.86
C TYR A 193 -3.55 -19.66 -6.87
N THR A 194 -4.16 -18.50 -7.14
CA THR A 194 -5.30 -18.00 -6.35
C THR A 194 -6.41 -17.54 -7.29
N PHE A 195 -7.60 -18.03 -7.03
CA PHE A 195 -8.85 -17.58 -7.63
C PHE A 195 -9.60 -16.74 -6.60
N ARG A 196 -10.10 -15.56 -7.01
CA ARG A 196 -10.95 -14.72 -6.18
C ARG A 196 -12.12 -14.17 -7.00
N ARG A 197 -13.31 -14.29 -6.48
CA ARG A 197 -14.52 -13.64 -6.99
C ARG A 197 -15.11 -12.81 -5.86
N ASP A 198 -15.30 -11.52 -6.15
CA ASP A 198 -16.01 -10.60 -5.24
C ASP A 198 -17.31 -10.10 -5.86
N ARG A 199 -18.17 -9.61 -5.01
CA ARG A 199 -19.35 -8.84 -5.36
C ARG A 199 -19.54 -7.77 -4.29
N TYR A 200 -19.83 -6.56 -4.72
CA TYR A 200 -20.17 -5.48 -3.80
C TYR A 200 -21.24 -4.58 -4.42
N ASP A 201 -22.18 -4.17 -3.58
CA ASP A 201 -23.12 -3.10 -3.85
C ASP A 201 -22.56 -1.82 -3.23
N ARG A 202 -22.65 -0.71 -3.95
CA ARG A 202 -22.20 0.62 -3.53
C ARG A 202 -23.34 1.59 -3.65
N THR A 203 -23.55 2.43 -2.63
CA THR A 203 -24.44 3.57 -2.68
C THR A 203 -23.67 4.83 -2.34
N VAL A 204 -23.88 5.90 -3.11
CA VAL A 204 -23.32 7.23 -2.86
C VAL A 204 -24.45 8.23 -2.90
N ASP A 205 -24.68 8.89 -1.77
CA ASP A 205 -25.60 10.03 -1.66
C ASP A 205 -24.79 11.33 -1.62
N ASP A 206 -25.02 12.21 -2.58
CA ASP A 206 -24.35 13.49 -2.74
C ASP A 206 -25.35 14.62 -2.70
N TYR A 207 -25.19 15.49 -1.72
CA TYR A 207 -26.01 16.70 -1.54
C TYR A 207 -25.13 17.94 -1.66
N ARG A 208 -25.46 18.81 -2.61
CA ARG A 208 -24.72 20.04 -2.91
C ARG A 208 -25.62 21.25 -2.82
N ILE A 209 -25.09 22.35 -2.28
CA ILE A 209 -25.72 23.66 -2.30
C ILE A 209 -24.81 24.61 -3.06
N SER A 210 -25.31 25.16 -4.16
CA SER A 210 -24.69 26.27 -4.90
C SER A 210 -25.38 27.60 -4.54
N PRO A 211 -24.86 28.74 -4.97
CA PRO A 211 -25.54 30.02 -4.77
C PRO A 211 -26.93 30.10 -5.42
N SER A 212 -27.22 29.30 -6.45
CA SER A 212 -28.46 29.33 -7.24
C SER A 212 -29.35 28.10 -7.04
N ASP A 213 -28.75 26.94 -6.61
CA ASP A 213 -29.43 25.65 -6.71
C ASP A 213 -29.08 24.75 -5.53
N THR A 214 -29.92 23.72 -5.33
CA THR A 214 -29.64 22.56 -4.50
C THR A 214 -29.67 21.32 -5.39
N ILE A 215 -28.60 20.52 -5.38
CA ILE A 215 -28.48 19.30 -6.15
C ILE A 215 -28.49 18.10 -5.19
N THR A 216 -29.35 17.13 -5.48
CA THR A 216 -29.38 15.84 -4.79
C THR A 216 -29.08 14.76 -5.80
N GLN A 217 -28.06 13.95 -5.56
CA GLN A 217 -27.68 12.88 -6.46
C GLN A 217 -27.50 11.59 -5.65
N THR A 218 -28.12 10.50 -6.09
CA THR A 218 -27.90 9.17 -5.56
C THR A 218 -27.31 8.31 -6.66
N THR A 219 -26.17 7.68 -6.37
CA THR A 219 -25.54 6.70 -7.25
C THR A 219 -25.62 5.33 -6.62
N TYR A 220 -26.12 4.35 -7.35
CA TYR A 220 -26.08 2.95 -6.97
C TYR A 220 -25.23 2.17 -7.96
N GLY A 221 -24.31 1.33 -7.45
CA GLY A 221 -23.40 0.53 -8.26
C GLY A 221 -23.28 -0.90 -7.77
N LEU A 222 -23.19 -1.84 -8.71
CA LEU A 222 -22.94 -3.25 -8.48
C LEU A 222 -21.65 -3.67 -9.18
N GLY A 223 -20.61 -3.99 -8.40
CA GLY A 223 -19.32 -4.47 -8.90
C GLY A 223 -19.15 -5.99 -8.75
N ARG A 224 -18.60 -6.64 -9.79
CA ARG A 224 -18.40 -8.11 -9.83
C ARG A 224 -17.02 -8.48 -10.38
N PRO A 225 -15.93 -8.17 -9.63
CA PRO A 225 -14.58 -8.54 -10.06
C PRO A 225 -14.32 -10.05 -9.89
N VAL A 226 -13.59 -10.61 -10.85
CA VAL A 226 -13.05 -11.97 -10.82
C VAL A 226 -11.57 -11.90 -11.16
N SER A 227 -10.70 -12.42 -10.28
CA SER A 227 -9.26 -12.43 -10.49
C SER A 227 -8.63 -13.81 -10.41
N HIS A 228 -7.59 -13.99 -11.20
CA HIS A 228 -6.73 -15.17 -11.24
C HIS A 228 -5.29 -14.72 -11.05
N THR A 229 -4.64 -15.16 -9.99
CA THR A 229 -3.24 -14.83 -9.71
C THR A 229 -2.39 -16.09 -9.81
N PHE A 230 -1.33 -16.04 -10.61
CA PHE A 230 -0.31 -17.08 -10.75
C PHE A 230 1.01 -16.54 -10.22
N ARG A 231 1.73 -17.35 -9.49
CA ARG A 231 3.03 -17.02 -8.93
C ARG A 231 3.99 -18.19 -9.10
N LEU A 232 5.20 -17.90 -9.54
CA LEU A 232 6.28 -18.87 -9.66
C LEU A 232 7.59 -18.21 -9.21
N GLY A 233 8.47 -19.00 -8.60
CA GLY A 233 9.79 -18.52 -8.26
C GLY A 233 10.76 -19.65 -7.93
N MET A 234 12.03 -19.28 -7.94
CA MET A 234 13.15 -20.15 -7.62
C MET A 234 14.20 -19.35 -6.84
N THR A 235 14.73 -19.96 -5.81
CA THR A 235 15.93 -19.48 -5.11
C THR A 235 16.99 -20.57 -5.19
N ALA A 236 18.20 -20.21 -5.64
CA ALA A 236 19.34 -21.08 -5.79
C ALA A 236 20.52 -20.56 -4.96
N ASN A 237 20.98 -21.31 -3.97
CA ASN A 237 22.27 -21.08 -3.33
C ASN A 237 23.34 -21.75 -4.20
N ILE A 238 23.95 -20.99 -5.13
CA ILE A 238 24.93 -21.47 -6.10
C ILE A 238 26.18 -21.95 -5.33
N THR A 239 26.61 -21.14 -4.37
CA THR A 239 27.65 -21.46 -3.38
C THR A 239 27.15 -21.11 -1.98
N SER A 240 27.98 -21.24 -0.96
CA SER A 240 27.69 -20.70 0.38
C SER A 240 27.65 -19.16 0.41
N ALA A 241 28.32 -18.53 -0.54
CA ALA A 241 28.42 -17.07 -0.67
C ALA A 241 27.42 -16.49 -1.70
N ASP A 242 27.00 -17.28 -2.69
CA ASP A 242 26.28 -16.78 -3.86
C ASP A 242 24.85 -17.30 -3.89
N MET A 243 23.90 -16.39 -3.93
CA MET A 243 22.47 -16.69 -4.03
C MET A 243 21.86 -15.99 -5.25
N LEU A 244 21.05 -16.71 -6.00
CA LEU A 244 20.24 -16.19 -7.11
C LEU A 244 18.77 -16.46 -6.82
N SER A 245 17.96 -15.41 -6.92
CA SER A 245 16.50 -15.50 -6.82
C SER A 245 15.85 -14.97 -8.09
N VAL A 246 14.89 -15.72 -8.60
CA VAL A 246 14.05 -15.33 -9.74
C VAL A 246 12.60 -15.56 -9.36
N SER A 247 11.73 -14.58 -9.59
CA SER A 247 10.29 -14.76 -9.38
C SER A 247 9.48 -14.04 -10.44
N GLY A 248 8.27 -14.54 -10.67
CA GLY A 248 7.28 -13.93 -11.55
C GLY A 248 5.89 -14.06 -10.98
N ASN A 249 5.11 -13.00 -11.13
CA ASN A 249 3.70 -12.93 -10.80
C ASN A 249 2.91 -12.53 -12.04
N TYR A 250 1.77 -13.16 -12.24
CA TYR A 250 0.79 -12.75 -13.23
C TYR A 250 -0.58 -12.68 -12.57
N ASN A 251 -1.27 -11.56 -12.71
CA ASN A 251 -2.65 -11.40 -12.30
C ASN A 251 -3.50 -10.99 -13.50
N ARG A 252 -4.63 -11.65 -13.67
CA ARG A 252 -5.68 -11.26 -14.60
C ARG A 252 -6.96 -11.01 -13.84
N ARG A 253 -7.53 -9.81 -14.00
CA ARG A 253 -8.81 -9.40 -13.43
C ARG A 253 -9.79 -9.06 -14.56
N ASN A 254 -11.01 -9.58 -14.43
CA ASN A 254 -12.15 -9.13 -15.23
C ASN A 254 -13.14 -8.48 -14.27
N PHE A 255 -13.60 -7.30 -14.61
CA PHE A 255 -14.48 -6.53 -13.75
C PHE A 255 -15.69 -6.03 -14.53
N LYS A 256 -16.88 -6.43 -14.05
CA LYS A 256 -18.15 -5.92 -14.56
C LYS A 256 -18.79 -5.00 -13.53
N ARG A 257 -19.27 -3.86 -14.00
CA ARG A 257 -19.93 -2.87 -13.17
C ARG A 257 -21.22 -2.41 -13.83
N ASP A 258 -22.32 -2.50 -13.09
CA ASP A 258 -23.57 -1.84 -13.43
C ASP A 258 -23.74 -0.68 -12.45
N GLU A 259 -24.04 0.51 -12.93
CA GLU A 259 -24.22 1.68 -12.10
C GLU A 259 -25.36 2.53 -12.66
N TYR A 260 -26.17 3.10 -11.80
CA TYR A 260 -27.15 4.10 -12.17
C TYR A 260 -27.09 5.30 -11.22
N VAL A 261 -27.37 6.47 -11.79
CA VAL A 261 -27.33 7.77 -11.12
C VAL A 261 -28.66 8.44 -11.30
N ASP A 262 -29.31 8.80 -10.18
CA ASP A 262 -30.48 9.67 -10.15
C ASP A 262 -30.06 11.05 -9.63
N SER A 263 -30.31 12.11 -10.40
CA SER A 263 -29.98 13.49 -10.03
C SER A 263 -31.19 14.40 -10.17
N ARG A 264 -31.34 15.31 -9.19
CA ARG A 264 -32.37 16.35 -9.18
C ARG A 264 -31.78 17.68 -8.73
N THR A 265 -31.94 18.69 -9.55
CA THR A 265 -31.59 20.09 -9.26
C THR A 265 -32.84 20.85 -8.92
N ARG A 266 -32.82 21.59 -7.81
CA ARG A 266 -33.91 22.48 -7.38
C ARG A 266 -33.41 23.89 -7.29
N ASP A 267 -34.24 24.82 -7.75
CA ASP A 267 -34.00 26.24 -7.57
C ASP A 267 -34.16 26.68 -6.09
N LEU A 268 -33.89 27.93 -5.78
CA LEU A 268 -34.02 28.52 -4.44
C LEU A 268 -35.46 28.47 -3.88
N ASN A 269 -36.47 28.28 -4.73
CA ASN A 269 -37.88 28.12 -4.33
C ASN A 269 -38.25 26.65 -4.10
N GLY A 270 -37.31 25.71 -4.31
CA GLY A 270 -37.52 24.27 -4.16
C GLY A 270 -38.17 23.61 -5.38
N ILE A 271 -38.35 24.33 -6.50
CA ILE A 271 -38.91 23.80 -7.74
C ILE A 271 -37.82 23.06 -8.49
N VAL A 272 -38.15 21.84 -8.99
CA VAL A 272 -37.21 21.05 -9.80
C VAL A 272 -36.97 21.76 -11.12
N SER A 273 -35.74 22.24 -11.30
CA SER A 273 -35.30 22.95 -12.52
C SER A 273 -34.63 21.98 -13.52
N ASP A 274 -34.05 20.89 -13.05
CA ASP A 274 -33.41 19.88 -13.89
C ASP A 274 -33.42 18.49 -13.17
N SER A 275 -33.48 17.42 -13.98
CA SER A 275 -33.32 16.06 -13.48
C SER A 275 -32.79 15.16 -14.56
N TYR A 276 -31.93 14.18 -14.18
CA TYR A 276 -31.51 13.15 -15.09
C TYR A 276 -31.40 11.79 -14.38
N HIS A 277 -31.56 10.74 -15.18
CA HIS A 277 -31.23 9.36 -14.85
C HIS A 277 -30.14 8.89 -15.81
N ARG A 278 -29.04 8.29 -15.31
CA ARG A 278 -27.94 7.78 -16.12
C ARG A 278 -27.61 6.35 -15.73
N ASP A 279 -27.69 5.44 -16.67
CA ASP A 279 -27.23 4.07 -16.56
C ASP A 279 -25.81 3.96 -17.12
N ARG A 280 -24.97 3.16 -16.46
CA ARG A 280 -23.65 2.74 -16.90
C ARG A 280 -23.52 1.23 -16.84
N ASP A 281 -23.16 0.61 -17.94
CA ASP A 281 -22.69 -0.76 -18.05
C ASP A 281 -21.20 -0.73 -18.41
N ALA A 282 -20.37 -1.32 -17.56
CA ALA A 282 -18.91 -1.30 -17.71
C ALA A 282 -18.32 -2.70 -17.68
N ASP A 283 -17.44 -2.96 -18.66
CA ASP A 283 -16.59 -4.15 -18.74
C ASP A 283 -15.11 -3.73 -18.72
N ALA A 284 -14.35 -4.13 -17.69
CA ALA A 284 -12.92 -3.89 -17.59
C ALA A 284 -12.12 -5.19 -17.56
N LYS A 285 -10.94 -5.17 -18.15
CA LYS A 285 -9.97 -6.26 -18.18
C LYS A 285 -8.61 -5.70 -17.78
N GLU A 286 -8.08 -6.19 -16.66
CA GLU A 286 -6.75 -5.85 -16.21
C GLU A 286 -5.80 -7.03 -16.36
N ASN A 287 -4.57 -6.73 -16.73
CA ASN A 287 -3.47 -7.70 -16.76
C ASN A 287 -2.27 -7.06 -16.03
N MET A 288 -1.70 -7.79 -15.10
CA MET A 288 -0.53 -7.37 -14.33
C MET A 288 0.55 -8.41 -14.45
N TRP A 289 1.77 -7.98 -14.78
CA TRP A 289 2.96 -8.79 -14.86
C TRP A 289 4.04 -8.22 -13.97
N GLU A 290 4.70 -9.07 -13.21
CA GLU A 290 5.86 -8.69 -12.43
C GLU A 290 6.91 -9.78 -12.51
N GLY A 291 8.15 -9.39 -12.80
CA GLY A 291 9.31 -10.26 -12.81
C GLY A 291 10.44 -9.67 -12.01
N THR A 292 11.07 -10.47 -11.13
CA THR A 292 12.23 -10.05 -10.35
C THR A 292 13.40 -10.97 -10.56
N LEU A 293 14.58 -10.39 -10.66
CA LEU A 293 15.87 -11.08 -10.65
C LEU A 293 16.72 -10.44 -9.57
N GLN A 294 17.31 -11.25 -8.69
CA GLN A 294 18.21 -10.78 -7.64
C GLN A 294 19.38 -11.72 -7.48
N TYR A 295 20.57 -11.18 -7.52
CA TYR A 295 21.83 -11.88 -7.19
C TYR A 295 22.43 -11.24 -5.95
N THR A 296 22.89 -12.09 -5.02
CA THR A 296 23.52 -11.67 -3.78
C THR A 296 24.82 -12.45 -3.61
N HIS A 297 25.91 -11.72 -3.37
CA HIS A 297 27.21 -12.26 -3.04
C HIS A 297 27.61 -11.83 -1.63
N ARG A 298 27.86 -12.79 -0.75
CA ARG A 298 28.35 -12.55 0.61
C ARG A 298 29.85 -12.80 0.68
N TYR A 299 30.57 -11.93 1.39
CA TYR A 299 32.00 -12.05 1.59
C TYR A 299 32.41 -11.61 2.99
N GLY A 300 33.42 -12.28 3.56
CA GLY A 300 33.80 -12.04 4.96
C GLY A 300 32.64 -12.32 5.94
N ASN A 301 32.75 -11.71 7.10
CA ASN A 301 31.73 -11.82 8.15
C ASN A 301 30.73 -10.65 8.03
N SER A 302 29.53 -10.85 7.50
CA SER A 302 28.46 -9.84 7.40
C SER A 302 28.60 -8.79 6.28
N ASN A 303 29.37 -9.04 5.23
CA ASN A 303 29.46 -8.18 4.06
C ASN A 303 28.66 -8.74 2.88
N GLU A 304 28.00 -7.87 2.11
CA GLU A 304 27.15 -8.28 1.02
C GLU A 304 27.18 -7.27 -0.15
N ILE A 305 27.12 -7.81 -1.35
CA ILE A 305 26.79 -7.06 -2.57
C ILE A 305 25.55 -7.69 -3.17
N SER A 306 24.54 -6.91 -3.44
CA SER A 306 23.36 -7.39 -4.14
C SER A 306 23.02 -6.54 -5.36
N ILE A 307 22.63 -7.20 -6.43
CA ILE A 307 22.16 -6.60 -7.69
C ILE A 307 20.77 -7.10 -7.94
N GLY A 308 19.83 -6.18 -8.12
CA GLY A 308 18.44 -6.49 -8.38
C GLY A 308 17.92 -5.81 -9.63
N TYR A 309 17.01 -6.50 -10.30
CA TYR A 309 16.20 -5.94 -11.38
C TYR A 309 14.76 -6.36 -11.21
N LEU A 310 13.85 -5.41 -11.38
CA LEU A 310 12.42 -5.62 -11.40
C LEU A 310 11.83 -5.02 -12.68
N TYR A 311 11.00 -5.80 -13.35
CA TYR A 311 10.06 -5.32 -14.34
C TYR A 311 8.65 -5.54 -13.81
N SER A 312 7.82 -4.49 -13.83
CA SER A 312 6.42 -4.58 -13.48
C SER A 312 5.60 -3.84 -14.52
N SER A 313 4.50 -4.44 -14.96
CA SER A 313 3.55 -3.77 -15.84
C SER A 313 2.13 -4.07 -15.41
N GLU A 314 1.29 -3.08 -15.59
CA GLU A 314 -0.15 -3.16 -15.44
C GLU A 314 -0.81 -2.56 -16.67
N SER A 315 -1.92 -3.15 -17.10
CA SER A 315 -2.76 -2.57 -18.15
C SER A 315 -4.23 -2.83 -17.86
N GLU A 316 -5.06 -1.82 -18.06
CA GLU A 316 -6.52 -1.88 -17.98
C GLU A 316 -7.12 -1.49 -19.34
N ASP A 317 -8.11 -2.26 -19.78
CA ASP A 317 -8.94 -1.99 -20.95
C ASP A 317 -10.39 -2.00 -20.48
N GLU A 318 -11.00 -0.82 -20.38
CA GLU A 318 -12.37 -0.63 -19.88
C GLU A 318 -13.25 -0.02 -20.98
N LEU A 319 -14.42 -0.63 -21.20
CA LEU A 319 -15.47 -0.10 -22.05
C LEU A 319 -16.68 0.24 -21.17
N ASN A 320 -17.04 1.52 -21.14
CA ASN A 320 -18.22 2.06 -20.50
C ASN A 320 -19.28 2.39 -21.53
N ARG A 321 -20.49 1.94 -21.29
CA ARG A 321 -21.67 2.25 -22.11
C ARG A 321 -22.65 3.02 -21.24
N TYR A 322 -22.97 4.23 -21.65
CA TYR A 322 -23.88 5.10 -20.93
C TYR A 322 -25.16 5.34 -21.69
N THR A 323 -26.27 5.33 -20.96
CA THR A 323 -27.55 5.86 -21.41
C THR A 323 -28.02 6.90 -20.41
N THR A 324 -28.23 8.12 -20.86
CA THR A 324 -28.68 9.24 -20.03
C THR A 324 -30.03 9.74 -20.52
N MET A 325 -31.01 9.76 -19.61
CA MET A 325 -32.31 10.37 -19.82
C MET A 325 -32.37 11.67 -19.03
N ARG A 326 -32.45 12.82 -19.72
CA ARG A 326 -32.51 14.13 -19.11
C ARG A 326 -33.67 14.93 -19.73
N GLN A 327 -34.65 15.31 -18.91
CA GLN A 327 -35.85 16.05 -19.37
C GLN A 327 -36.51 15.39 -20.60
N ASP A 328 -36.72 14.07 -20.55
CA ASP A 328 -37.30 13.25 -21.62
C ASP A 328 -36.45 13.11 -22.90
N VAL A 329 -35.20 13.60 -22.89
CA VAL A 329 -34.24 13.40 -23.99
C VAL A 329 -33.28 12.28 -23.62
N GLU A 330 -33.25 11.24 -24.47
CA GLU A 330 -32.26 10.15 -24.33
C GLU A 330 -30.99 10.46 -25.13
N THR A 331 -29.85 10.35 -24.47
CA THR A 331 -28.52 10.39 -25.09
C THR A 331 -27.75 9.13 -24.74
N ARG A 332 -26.91 8.64 -25.66
CA ARG A 332 -26.03 7.49 -25.44
C ARG A 332 -24.61 7.85 -25.83
N ASN A 333 -23.67 7.42 -25.01
CA ASN A 333 -22.25 7.52 -25.34
C ASN A 333 -21.50 6.28 -24.86
N ASN A 334 -20.41 5.95 -25.54
CA ASN A 334 -19.44 4.97 -25.10
C ASN A 334 -18.14 5.67 -24.75
N GLU A 335 -17.49 5.19 -23.69
CA GLU A 335 -16.15 5.62 -23.29
C GLU A 335 -15.25 4.39 -23.26
N THR A 336 -14.13 4.44 -23.98
CA THR A 336 -13.08 3.44 -23.94
C THR A 336 -11.90 4.04 -23.21
N VAL A 337 -11.50 3.39 -22.13
CA VAL A 337 -10.35 3.77 -21.30
C VAL A 337 -9.29 2.69 -21.45
N TRP A 338 -8.08 3.08 -21.83
CA TRP A 338 -6.92 2.21 -21.82
C TRP A 338 -5.82 2.87 -21.01
N ASP A 339 -5.55 2.32 -19.83
CA ASP A 339 -4.49 2.75 -18.93
C ASP A 339 -3.40 1.68 -18.88
N ALA A 340 -2.12 2.09 -18.89
CA ALA A 340 -1.02 1.15 -18.74
C ALA A 340 0.18 1.80 -18.04
N ASP A 341 0.72 1.10 -17.05
CA ASP A 341 1.91 1.47 -16.30
C ASP A 341 3.02 0.45 -16.52
N TYR A 342 4.22 0.92 -16.82
CA TYR A 342 5.44 0.10 -17.00
C TYR A 342 6.53 0.63 -16.09
N ILE A 343 7.04 -0.22 -15.19
CA ILE A 343 8.12 0.12 -14.27
C ILE A 343 9.32 -0.78 -14.53
N HIS A 344 10.47 -0.17 -14.75
CA HIS A 344 11.78 -0.80 -14.70
C HIS A 344 12.53 -0.26 -13.48
N ASN A 345 12.96 -1.13 -12.60
CA ASN A 345 13.78 -0.77 -11.45
C ASN A 345 15.03 -1.63 -11.44
N ALA A 346 16.19 -0.98 -11.38
CA ALA A 346 17.50 -1.63 -11.23
C ALA A 346 18.18 -1.09 -10.00
N ASN A 347 18.73 -1.95 -9.15
CA ASN A 347 19.42 -1.54 -7.94
C ASN A 347 20.73 -2.30 -7.74
N LEU A 348 21.69 -1.59 -7.16
CA LEU A 348 22.94 -2.12 -6.64
C LEU A 348 23.04 -1.70 -5.18
N ARG A 349 23.20 -2.66 -4.26
CA ARG A 349 23.38 -2.43 -2.84
C ARG A 349 24.73 -3.03 -2.43
N TRP A 350 25.50 -2.28 -1.68
CA TRP A 350 26.75 -2.71 -1.08
C TRP A 350 26.71 -2.46 0.41
N GLN A 351 26.84 -3.52 1.20
CA GLN A 351 26.90 -3.50 2.65
C GLN A 351 28.26 -3.97 3.10
N HIS A 352 28.92 -3.19 3.96
CA HIS A 352 30.26 -3.48 4.45
C HIS A 352 30.41 -3.11 5.91
N ALA A 353 30.85 -4.06 6.73
CA ALA A 353 31.23 -3.83 8.10
C ALA A 353 32.63 -3.18 8.11
N LEU A 354 32.70 -1.89 8.43
CA LEU A 354 33.96 -1.18 8.58
C LEU A 354 34.69 -1.59 9.86
N THR A 355 33.93 -1.86 10.91
CA THR A 355 34.35 -2.42 12.19
C THR A 355 33.24 -3.30 12.72
N ASP A 356 33.45 -3.99 13.85
CA ASP A 356 32.40 -4.77 14.52
C ASP A 356 31.21 -3.91 14.97
N ASN A 357 31.41 -2.58 15.11
CA ASN A 357 30.45 -1.63 15.60
C ASN A 357 29.93 -0.64 14.55
N ILE A 358 30.48 -0.65 13.34
CA ILE A 358 30.13 0.29 12.27
C ILE A 358 29.91 -0.47 10.97
N ARG A 359 28.67 -0.40 10.48
CA ARG A 359 28.26 -0.95 9.18
C ARG A 359 27.90 0.18 8.24
N LEU A 360 28.44 0.17 7.04
CA LEU A 360 28.09 1.08 5.96
C LEU A 360 27.25 0.35 4.93
N THR A 361 26.11 0.92 4.57
CA THR A 361 25.30 0.47 3.43
C THR A 361 25.23 1.60 2.42
N SER A 362 25.60 1.33 1.18
CA SER A 362 25.49 2.29 0.09
C SER A 362 24.91 1.62 -1.15
N GLY A 363 24.33 2.41 -2.02
CA GLY A 363 23.77 1.85 -3.23
C GLY A 363 23.33 2.88 -4.24
N TYR A 364 23.06 2.36 -5.43
CA TYR A 364 22.49 3.07 -6.54
C TYR A 364 21.17 2.43 -6.96
N GLU A 365 20.16 3.25 -7.24
CA GLU A 365 18.88 2.81 -7.74
C GLU A 365 18.47 3.64 -8.95
N PHE A 366 18.05 2.95 -9.99
CA PHE A 366 17.47 3.52 -11.21
C PHE A 366 16.02 3.09 -11.33
N GLU A 367 15.12 4.03 -11.56
CA GLU A 367 13.73 3.76 -11.90
C GLU A 367 13.36 4.47 -13.20
N HIS A 368 12.64 3.78 -14.06
CA HIS A 368 11.94 4.32 -15.21
C HIS A 368 10.48 3.90 -15.13
N LEU A 369 9.58 4.87 -15.04
CA LEU A 369 8.13 4.71 -15.11
C LEU A 369 7.64 5.30 -16.43
N ARG A 370 6.80 4.55 -17.13
CA ARG A 370 5.98 5.03 -18.24
C ARG A 370 4.53 4.72 -17.93
N ALA A 371 3.71 5.76 -17.79
CA ALA A 371 2.26 5.67 -17.62
C ALA A 371 1.59 6.21 -18.88
N GLU A 372 0.64 5.46 -19.43
CA GLU A 372 -0.15 5.81 -20.60
C GLU A 372 -1.63 5.80 -20.25
N GLN A 373 -2.35 6.84 -20.63
CA GLN A 373 -3.78 7.03 -20.39
C GLN A 373 -4.43 7.46 -21.68
N ASN A 374 -5.23 6.59 -22.27
CA ASN A 374 -5.99 6.86 -23.49
C ASN A 374 -7.47 6.81 -23.14
N TYR A 375 -8.16 7.92 -23.34
CA TYR A 375 -9.56 8.09 -23.04
C TYR A 375 -10.29 8.54 -24.31
N HIS A 376 -11.18 7.70 -24.84
CA HIS A 376 -11.87 7.95 -26.09
C HIS A 376 -13.38 7.85 -25.89
N VAL A 377 -14.07 8.91 -26.31
CA VAL A 377 -15.53 9.05 -26.26
C VAL A 377 -16.11 8.91 -27.67
N SER A 378 -17.26 8.26 -27.75
CA SER A 378 -18.08 8.24 -28.97
C SER A 378 -19.55 8.46 -28.60
N ASP A 379 -20.23 9.35 -29.32
CA ASP A 379 -21.61 9.72 -29.13
C ASP A 379 -22.52 9.04 -30.14
N TRP A 380 -23.73 8.67 -29.72
CA TRP A 380 -24.75 8.09 -30.59
C TRP A 380 -25.46 9.17 -31.39
N ASP A 381 -25.40 9.12 -32.73
CA ASP A 381 -26.06 10.09 -33.63
C ASP A 381 -27.49 9.68 -34.05
N GLY A 382 -28.00 8.55 -33.53
CA GLY A 382 -29.27 7.95 -33.92
C GLY A 382 -29.10 6.70 -34.80
N THR A 383 -27.92 6.47 -35.40
CA THR A 383 -27.62 5.36 -36.30
C THR A 383 -26.33 4.61 -35.95
N SER A 384 -25.32 5.34 -35.48
CA SER A 384 -24.00 4.81 -35.14
C SER A 384 -23.32 5.61 -34.03
N PHE A 385 -22.29 5.05 -33.41
CA PHE A 385 -21.41 5.76 -32.50
C PHE A 385 -20.33 6.53 -33.29
N ILE A 386 -20.33 7.86 -33.17
CA ILE A 386 -19.38 8.76 -33.83
C ILE A 386 -18.32 9.21 -32.84
N PRO A 387 -17.01 9.11 -33.14
CA PRO A 387 -15.95 9.58 -32.26
C PRO A 387 -16.11 11.07 -31.90
N ASN A 388 -16.05 11.37 -30.62
CA ASN A 388 -16.05 12.71 -30.08
C ASN A 388 -14.60 13.10 -29.73
N THR A 389 -13.93 13.79 -30.65
CA THR A 389 -12.51 14.17 -30.49
C THR A 389 -12.30 15.24 -29.43
N ASP A 390 -13.31 16.05 -29.14
CA ASP A 390 -13.23 17.13 -28.14
C ASP A 390 -13.27 16.58 -26.69
N GLU A 391 -13.90 15.42 -26.51
CA GLU A 391 -13.94 14.69 -25.23
C GLU A 391 -12.98 13.47 -25.21
N SER A 392 -12.04 13.38 -26.16
CA SER A 392 -11.06 12.28 -26.25
C SER A 392 -9.62 12.76 -26.09
N ASN A 393 -8.78 11.94 -25.44
CA ASN A 393 -7.41 12.33 -25.14
C ASN A 393 -6.48 11.11 -25.01
N ASP A 394 -5.22 11.29 -25.47
CA ASP A 394 -4.10 10.41 -25.24
C ASP A 394 -3.02 11.14 -24.46
N PHE A 395 -2.69 10.63 -23.27
CA PHE A 395 -1.68 11.19 -22.39
C PHE A 395 -0.61 10.18 -22.06
N THR A 396 0.65 10.62 -22.04
CA THR A 396 1.79 9.80 -21.62
C THR A 396 2.62 10.55 -20.59
N HIS A 397 2.85 9.92 -19.44
CA HIS A 397 3.74 10.39 -18.39
C HIS A 397 4.98 9.51 -18.34
N LEU A 398 6.15 10.12 -18.52
CA LEU A 398 7.45 9.47 -18.39
C LEU A 398 8.15 10.05 -17.18
N ARG A 399 8.63 9.18 -16.28
CA ARG A 399 9.42 9.58 -15.12
C ARG A 399 10.67 8.71 -15.00
N MET A 400 11.81 9.35 -14.86
CA MET A 400 13.07 8.70 -14.59
C MET A 400 13.66 9.24 -13.29
N VAL A 401 14.03 8.34 -12.38
CA VAL A 401 14.65 8.70 -11.09
C VAL A 401 15.97 7.95 -10.97
N ASN A 402 17.06 8.71 -10.77
CA ASN A 402 18.38 8.18 -10.46
C ASN A 402 18.70 8.54 -9.01
N SER A 403 19.05 7.56 -8.20
CA SER A 403 19.26 7.71 -6.78
C SER A 403 20.60 7.15 -6.36
N LEU A 404 21.31 7.89 -5.49
CA LEU A 404 22.51 7.42 -4.81
C LEU A 404 22.30 7.61 -3.31
N TYR A 405 22.59 6.58 -2.51
CA TYR A 405 22.45 6.67 -1.07
C TYR A 405 23.61 6.06 -0.31
N ALA A 406 23.81 6.55 0.91
CA ALA A 406 24.70 5.98 1.91
C ALA A 406 24.04 6.06 3.29
N ASN A 407 24.19 5.00 4.06
CA ASN A 407 23.65 4.84 5.40
C ASN A 407 24.72 4.21 6.30
N ALA A 408 24.92 4.74 7.49
CA ALA A 408 25.86 4.21 8.48
C ALA A 408 25.08 3.78 9.72
N ASP A 409 25.22 2.50 10.08
CA ASP A 409 24.74 1.93 11.32
C ASP A 409 25.90 1.80 12.29
N MET A 410 25.73 2.37 13.49
CA MET A 410 26.79 2.46 14.49
C MET A 410 26.26 2.03 15.84
N THR A 411 26.97 1.14 16.53
CA THR A 411 26.64 0.67 17.87
C THR A 411 27.75 1.05 18.84
N PHE A 412 27.43 1.81 19.89
CA PHE A 412 28.38 2.27 20.90
C PHE A 412 27.83 1.94 22.30
N GLY A 413 28.18 0.75 22.81
CA GLY A 413 27.62 0.24 24.07
C GLY A 413 26.09 0.12 23.99
N LEU A 414 25.37 0.89 24.80
CA LEU A 414 23.90 0.90 24.83
C LEU A 414 23.24 1.80 23.77
N TRP A 415 24.06 2.53 22.99
CA TRP A 415 23.58 3.43 21.96
C TRP A 415 23.64 2.77 20.58
N ARG A 416 22.59 2.94 19.80
CA ARG A 416 22.56 2.63 18.38
C ARG A 416 22.25 3.92 17.62
N VAL A 417 23.03 4.21 16.59
CA VAL A 417 22.88 5.39 15.74
C VAL A 417 22.83 4.95 14.29
N ASN A 418 21.78 5.33 13.58
CA ASN A 418 21.66 5.20 12.14
C ASN A 418 21.66 6.61 11.56
N ALA A 419 22.47 6.87 10.55
CA ALA A 419 22.53 8.15 9.85
C ALA A 419 22.73 7.92 8.35
N GLY A 420 21.92 8.55 7.53
CA GLY A 420 21.94 8.35 6.10
C GLY A 420 21.59 9.58 5.29
N LEU A 421 22.04 9.57 4.05
CA LEU A 421 21.73 10.58 3.05
C LEU A 421 21.42 9.91 1.71
N ARG A 422 20.36 10.36 1.06
CA ARG A 422 19.96 9.94 -0.29
C ARG A 422 19.86 11.18 -1.18
N GLY A 423 20.44 11.14 -2.38
CA GLY A 423 20.28 12.14 -3.43
C GLY A 423 19.50 11.54 -4.58
N GLU A 424 18.48 12.24 -5.08
CA GLU A 424 17.66 11.79 -6.21
C GLU A 424 17.61 12.86 -7.31
N TYR A 425 17.96 12.48 -8.54
CA TYR A 425 17.73 13.27 -9.73
C TYR A 425 16.52 12.72 -10.46
N THR A 426 15.51 13.57 -10.65
CA THR A 426 14.22 13.23 -11.27
C THR A 426 14.07 13.99 -12.58
N ASP A 427 13.70 13.28 -13.65
CA ASP A 427 13.32 13.83 -14.96
C ASP A 427 11.90 13.35 -15.29
N ILE A 428 10.99 14.28 -15.60
CA ILE A 428 9.58 14.03 -15.94
C ILE A 428 9.30 14.64 -17.31
N ASP A 429 8.66 13.88 -18.19
CA ASP A 429 8.14 14.34 -19.49
C ASP A 429 6.68 13.92 -19.62
N ASN A 430 5.79 14.92 -19.67
CA ASN A 430 4.36 14.76 -19.86
C ASN A 430 4.00 15.12 -21.30
N GLN A 431 3.37 14.21 -22.02
CA GLN A 431 3.02 14.36 -23.43
C GLN A 431 1.51 14.25 -23.61
N LEU A 432 0.88 15.31 -24.02
CA LEU A 432 -0.53 15.38 -24.42
C LEU A 432 -0.61 15.27 -25.95
N LYS A 433 -0.88 14.06 -26.46
CA LYS A 433 -0.77 13.74 -27.88
C LYS A 433 -1.88 14.41 -28.71
N SER A 434 -3.07 14.56 -28.12
CA SER A 434 -4.24 15.19 -28.78
C SER A 434 -3.96 16.60 -29.30
N ILE A 435 -3.12 17.37 -28.59
CA ILE A 435 -2.72 18.74 -28.99
C ILE A 435 -1.22 18.88 -29.27
N SER A 436 -0.47 17.77 -29.32
CA SER A 436 0.97 17.72 -29.56
C SER A 436 1.79 18.59 -28.58
N GLU A 437 1.35 18.66 -27.31
CA GLU A 437 2.03 19.41 -26.25
C GLU A 437 2.90 18.46 -25.43
N SER A 438 4.14 18.88 -25.12
CA SER A 438 5.05 18.20 -24.19
C SER A 438 5.55 19.16 -23.14
N ARG A 439 5.53 18.73 -21.88
CA ARG A 439 6.03 19.51 -20.74
C ARG A 439 7.05 18.71 -19.97
N ARG A 440 8.30 19.20 -19.93
CA ARG A 440 9.42 18.54 -19.27
C ARG A 440 9.83 19.32 -18.02
N LYS A 441 10.09 18.57 -16.92
CA LYS A 441 10.60 19.08 -15.63
C LYS A 441 11.74 18.21 -15.16
N HIS A 442 12.77 18.80 -14.56
CA HIS A 442 13.84 18.08 -13.90
C HIS A 442 14.25 18.79 -12.61
N TYR A 443 14.64 18.02 -11.60
CA TYR A 443 15.07 18.54 -10.32
C TYR A 443 15.96 17.54 -9.57
N PHE A 444 16.72 18.05 -8.61
CA PHE A 444 17.56 17.28 -7.71
C PHE A 444 17.19 17.61 -6.27
N ASP A 445 16.97 16.58 -5.45
CA ASP A 445 16.68 16.72 -4.02
C ASP A 445 17.58 15.82 -3.16
N LEU A 446 17.86 16.29 -1.93
CA LEU A 446 18.59 15.54 -0.91
C LEU A 446 17.64 15.16 0.23
N PHE A 447 17.74 13.92 0.69
CA PHE A 447 16.89 13.32 1.71
C PHE A 447 17.74 12.78 2.86
N PRO A 448 18.03 13.60 3.88
CA PRO A 448 18.68 13.14 5.10
C PRO A 448 17.74 12.30 5.96
N SER A 449 18.30 11.29 6.63
CA SER A 449 17.63 10.53 7.68
C SER A 449 18.60 10.26 8.83
N ALA A 450 18.07 10.26 10.05
CA ALA A 450 18.83 9.92 11.25
C ALA A 450 17.93 9.27 12.29
N ARG A 451 18.45 8.28 12.98
CA ARG A 451 17.79 7.63 14.13
C ARG A 451 18.81 7.35 15.21
N VAL A 452 18.44 7.63 16.43
CA VAL A 452 19.24 7.32 17.62
C VAL A 452 18.37 6.52 18.57
N SER A 453 18.88 5.40 19.06
CA SER A 453 18.21 4.66 20.14
C SER A 453 19.19 4.33 21.28
N ARG A 454 18.65 4.13 22.47
CA ARG A 454 19.37 3.78 23.69
C ARG A 454 18.59 2.80 24.52
N HIS A 455 19.22 1.71 24.91
CA HIS A 455 18.69 0.81 25.93
C HIS A 455 18.95 1.34 27.34
N ILE A 456 17.95 1.26 28.21
CA ILE A 456 18.00 1.59 29.63
C ILE A 456 17.62 0.32 30.39
N GLY A 457 18.61 -0.38 30.92
CA GLY A 457 18.43 -1.75 31.40
C GLY A 457 18.04 -2.67 30.25
N ASP A 458 17.38 -3.78 30.59
CA ASP A 458 16.97 -4.82 29.62
C ASP A 458 15.55 -4.58 29.07
N ASP A 459 14.78 -3.72 29.73
CA ASP A 459 13.33 -3.61 29.49
C ASP A 459 12.92 -2.34 28.73
N ILE A 460 13.74 -1.28 28.74
CA ILE A 460 13.35 0.01 28.19
C ILE A 460 14.27 0.41 27.02
N GLU A 461 13.66 0.82 25.93
CA GLU A 461 14.35 1.44 24.81
C GLU A 461 13.77 2.83 24.55
N LEU A 462 14.66 3.82 24.46
CA LEU A 462 14.34 5.16 23.97
C LEU A 462 14.82 5.29 22.53
N SER A 463 14.03 5.93 21.68
CA SER A 463 14.42 6.21 20.30
C SER A 463 13.97 7.59 19.87
N THR A 464 14.74 8.20 18.97
CA THR A 464 14.33 9.42 18.26
C THR A 464 14.79 9.33 16.81
N GLY A 465 13.99 9.85 15.91
CA GLY A 465 14.25 9.80 14.48
C GLY A 465 13.85 11.07 13.77
N TYR A 466 14.51 11.31 12.63
CA TYR A 466 14.17 12.35 11.69
C TYR A 466 14.36 11.83 10.27
N SER A 467 13.42 12.15 9.36
CA SER A 467 13.60 11.97 7.93
C SER A 467 12.95 13.07 7.12
N MET A 468 13.56 13.39 5.98
CA MET A 468 12.97 14.19 4.92
C MET A 468 12.55 13.28 3.78
N ARG A 469 11.32 13.49 3.26
CA ARG A 469 10.74 12.68 2.20
C ARG A 469 10.03 13.57 1.18
N ILE A 470 9.62 12.96 0.06
CA ILE A 470 8.95 13.64 -1.06
C ILE A 470 7.68 12.87 -1.43
N ASN A 471 6.67 13.60 -1.91
CA ASN A 471 5.55 13.04 -2.65
C ASN A 471 5.51 13.68 -4.04
N ARG A 472 5.68 12.88 -5.07
CA ARG A 472 5.64 13.32 -6.44
C ARG A 472 4.21 13.23 -6.98
N PRO A 473 3.74 14.22 -7.75
CA PRO A 473 2.49 14.10 -8.48
C PRO A 473 2.52 12.85 -9.38
N GLN A 474 1.41 12.13 -9.43
CA GLN A 474 1.24 11.00 -10.34
C GLN A 474 0.93 11.50 -11.76
N GLY A 475 1.05 10.63 -12.76
CA GLY A 475 0.74 10.97 -14.14
C GLY A 475 -0.68 11.52 -14.31
N SER A 476 -1.67 10.86 -13.69
CA SER A 476 -3.07 11.30 -13.71
C SER A 476 -3.29 12.66 -13.06
N ASP A 477 -2.55 12.99 -11.99
CA ASP A 477 -2.65 14.30 -11.34
C ASP A 477 -2.16 15.44 -12.24
N MET A 478 -1.30 15.12 -13.22
CA MET A 478 -0.68 16.07 -14.13
C MET A 478 -1.33 16.11 -15.52
N ASN A 479 -2.30 15.23 -15.81
CA ASN A 479 -3.03 15.22 -17.08
C ASN A 479 -4.02 16.41 -17.13
N PRO A 480 -3.80 17.43 -17.96
CA PRO A 480 -4.65 18.62 -17.99
C PRO A 480 -6.00 18.42 -18.69
N PHE A 481 -6.20 17.25 -19.28
CA PHE A 481 -7.44 16.94 -19.96
C PHE A 481 -8.60 16.86 -18.96
N THR A 482 -9.75 17.40 -19.37
CA THR A 482 -10.96 17.43 -18.54
C THR A 482 -11.84 16.22 -18.84
N GLU A 483 -11.91 15.30 -17.90
CA GLU A 483 -12.78 14.12 -17.97
C GLU A 483 -14.18 14.45 -17.42
N ARG A 484 -15.22 13.98 -18.09
CA ARG A 484 -16.61 14.12 -17.65
C ARG A 484 -17.03 12.94 -16.78
N ILE A 485 -17.03 13.11 -15.47
CA ILE A 485 -17.47 12.07 -14.52
C ILE A 485 -18.98 11.84 -14.62
N ASN A 486 -19.74 12.94 -14.72
CA ASN A 486 -21.18 12.93 -14.97
C ASN A 486 -21.61 14.32 -15.52
N PRO A 487 -22.89 14.51 -15.92
CA PRO A 487 -23.35 15.79 -16.50
C PRO A 487 -23.11 17.04 -15.66
N LEU A 488 -22.89 16.89 -14.33
CA LEU A 488 -22.70 18.00 -13.38
C LEU A 488 -21.33 17.95 -12.69
N SER A 489 -20.41 17.10 -13.12
CA SER A 489 -19.09 16.92 -12.48
C SER A 489 -18.02 16.63 -13.51
N LEU A 490 -16.94 17.39 -13.44
CA LEU A 490 -15.74 17.28 -14.27
C LEU A 490 -14.52 17.04 -13.36
N GLU A 491 -13.51 16.35 -13.86
CA GLU A 491 -12.21 16.18 -13.23
C GLU A 491 -11.11 16.56 -14.22
N ALA A 492 -10.05 17.25 -13.74
CA ALA A 492 -8.87 17.56 -14.54
C ALA A 492 -7.62 17.57 -13.65
N GLY A 493 -6.51 17.04 -14.15
CA GLY A 493 -5.22 17.19 -13.50
C GLY A 493 -4.62 18.57 -13.72
N ASN A 494 -3.49 18.83 -13.05
CA ASN A 494 -2.77 20.10 -13.13
C ASN A 494 -1.30 19.84 -13.49
N PRO A 495 -0.87 20.18 -14.71
CA PRO A 495 0.49 19.93 -15.17
C PRO A 495 1.55 20.79 -14.44
N ASP A 496 1.13 21.82 -13.70
CA ASP A 496 2.02 22.72 -12.97
C ASP A 496 2.33 22.26 -11.54
N LEU A 497 1.80 21.13 -11.12
CA LEU A 497 2.05 20.57 -9.80
C LEU A 497 3.55 20.42 -9.52
N LYS A 498 3.92 20.75 -8.27
CA LYS A 498 5.24 20.54 -7.69
C LYS A 498 5.20 19.39 -6.70
N PRO A 499 6.31 18.70 -6.47
CA PRO A 499 6.38 17.69 -5.41
C PRO A 499 6.16 18.32 -4.03
N GLU A 500 5.47 17.60 -3.15
CA GLU A 500 5.42 17.92 -1.71
C GLU A 500 6.74 17.54 -1.05
N ARG A 501 7.19 18.32 -0.07
CA ARG A 501 8.31 18.00 0.81
C ARG A 501 7.81 17.79 2.23
N ILE A 502 8.19 16.66 2.80
CA ILE A 502 7.66 16.20 4.08
C ILE A 502 8.82 15.95 5.03
N ASN A 503 8.81 16.67 6.17
CA ASN A 503 9.75 16.49 7.26
C ASN A 503 9.04 15.82 8.43
N THR A 504 9.57 14.70 8.90
CA THR A 504 9.01 13.94 10.02
C THR A 504 10.05 13.79 11.11
N ALA A 505 9.66 14.06 12.35
CA ALA A 505 10.45 13.78 13.55
C ALA A 505 9.62 12.95 14.52
N ASP A 506 10.24 11.98 15.18
CA ASP A 506 9.60 11.13 16.19
C ASP A 506 10.48 10.96 17.43
N PHE A 507 9.81 10.69 18.57
CA PHE A 507 10.43 10.26 19.81
C PHE A 507 9.61 9.11 20.39
N GLY A 508 10.26 7.97 20.62
CA GLY A 508 9.64 6.73 21.08
C GLY A 508 10.20 6.23 22.40
N ILE A 509 9.31 5.66 23.21
CA ILE A 509 9.65 4.88 24.38
C ILE A 509 9.01 3.52 24.21
N ARG A 510 9.81 2.45 24.28
CA ARG A 510 9.34 1.07 24.27
C ARG A 510 9.71 0.43 25.61
N TRP A 511 8.72 -0.14 26.27
CA TRP A 511 8.89 -0.95 27.46
C TRP A 511 8.51 -2.39 27.18
N LEU A 512 9.40 -3.31 27.52
CA LEU A 512 9.23 -4.73 27.38
C LEU A 512 9.03 -5.37 28.75
N SER A 513 8.16 -6.36 28.83
CA SER A 513 7.95 -7.16 30.02
C SER A 513 7.60 -8.60 29.67
N ASN A 514 7.65 -9.51 30.65
CA ASN A 514 7.22 -10.91 30.42
C ASN A 514 5.75 -11.03 30.02
N ALA A 515 4.91 -10.06 30.37
CA ALA A 515 3.49 -10.04 30.02
C ALA A 515 3.18 -9.35 28.68
N GLY A 516 4.16 -8.66 28.08
CA GLY A 516 3.95 -7.98 26.80
C GLY A 516 4.84 -6.76 26.62
N SER A 517 4.40 -5.85 25.76
CA SER A 517 5.14 -4.62 25.44
C SER A 517 4.22 -3.40 25.35
N LEU A 518 4.72 -2.27 25.78
CA LEU A 518 4.09 -0.95 25.61
C LEU A 518 5.04 -0.03 24.85
N THR A 519 4.54 0.54 23.75
CA THR A 519 5.28 1.53 22.98
C THR A 519 4.48 2.82 22.93
N ALA A 520 5.12 3.94 23.24
CA ALA A 520 4.57 5.29 23.10
C ALA A 520 5.46 6.09 22.16
N ASN A 521 4.86 6.67 21.10
CA ASN A 521 5.56 7.50 20.12
C ASN A 521 4.94 8.89 20.07
N LEU A 522 5.75 9.93 20.26
CA LEU A 522 5.44 11.30 19.89
C LEU A 522 5.91 11.51 18.45
N PHE A 523 5.09 12.14 17.62
CA PHE A 523 5.49 12.45 16.25
C PHE A 523 5.09 13.87 15.86
N TYR A 524 5.91 14.46 14.99
CA TYR A 524 5.64 15.73 14.35
C TYR A 524 5.95 15.63 12.86
N ARG A 525 5.02 16.11 12.03
CA ARG A 525 5.15 16.14 10.57
C ARG A 525 4.84 17.53 10.04
N HIS A 526 5.72 18.03 9.18
CA HIS A 526 5.55 19.27 8.44
C HIS A 526 5.54 18.99 6.94
N ILE A 527 4.48 19.42 6.26
CA ILE A 527 4.32 19.29 4.80
C ILE A 527 4.37 20.68 4.19
N SER A 528 5.19 20.86 3.16
CA SER A 528 5.22 22.05 2.31
C SER A 528 4.87 21.69 0.87
N ASP A 529 4.25 22.65 0.16
CA ASP A 529 3.72 22.48 -1.20
C ASP A 529 2.73 21.31 -1.32
N GLY A 530 1.91 21.06 -0.28
CA GLY A 530 0.97 19.95 -0.21
C GLY A 530 0.01 19.93 -1.40
N ILE A 531 -0.06 18.81 -2.11
CA ILE A 531 -0.98 18.56 -3.21
C ILE A 531 -2.37 18.35 -2.63
N THR A 532 -3.29 19.22 -3.03
CA THR A 532 -4.62 19.30 -2.45
C THR A 532 -5.66 19.16 -3.56
N GLU A 533 -6.61 18.27 -3.37
CA GLU A 533 -7.79 18.19 -4.21
C GLU A 533 -8.71 19.37 -3.89
N VAL A 534 -9.15 20.05 -4.92
CA VAL A 534 -9.98 21.28 -4.84
C VAL A 534 -11.17 21.12 -5.76
N SER A 535 -12.37 21.21 -5.20
CA SER A 535 -13.61 21.24 -5.95
C SER A 535 -14.18 22.66 -5.94
N ARG A 536 -14.58 23.14 -7.12
CA ARG A 536 -15.18 24.47 -7.29
C ARG A 536 -16.23 24.45 -8.40
N TYR A 537 -17.25 25.28 -8.26
CA TYR A 537 -18.18 25.50 -9.34
C TYR A 537 -17.54 26.31 -10.46
N ILE A 538 -17.78 25.89 -11.68
CA ILE A 538 -17.54 26.63 -12.92
C ILE A 538 -18.90 26.99 -13.53
N ASP A 539 -18.92 27.47 -14.78
CA ASP A 539 -20.13 27.90 -15.45
C ASP A 539 -21.29 26.89 -15.36
N ASN A 540 -22.53 27.37 -15.23
CA ASN A 540 -23.76 26.59 -15.20
C ASN A 540 -23.88 25.56 -14.05
N GLY A 541 -23.21 25.76 -12.89
CA GLY A 541 -23.33 24.87 -11.73
C GLY A 541 -22.60 23.54 -11.87
N ILE A 542 -21.71 23.40 -12.85
CA ILE A 542 -20.84 22.24 -13.01
C ILE A 542 -19.72 22.30 -11.96
N LEU A 543 -19.48 21.20 -11.27
CA LEU A 543 -18.40 21.06 -10.30
C LEU A 543 -17.13 20.57 -11.00
N LEU A 544 -16.07 21.36 -10.99
CA LEU A 544 -14.73 20.94 -11.44
C LEU A 544 -13.90 20.57 -10.23
N THR A 545 -13.36 19.35 -10.24
CA THR A 545 -12.38 18.86 -9.27
C THR A 545 -11.00 18.80 -9.91
N THR A 546 -9.99 19.39 -9.26
CA THR A 546 -8.60 19.41 -9.72
C THR A 546 -7.64 19.34 -8.53
N LYS A 547 -6.33 19.28 -8.78
CA LYS A 547 -5.29 19.30 -7.74
C LYS A 547 -4.42 20.53 -7.83
N GLU A 548 -4.07 21.10 -6.67
CA GLU A 548 -3.25 22.32 -6.57
C GLU A 548 -2.27 22.20 -5.40
N ASN A 549 -1.08 22.84 -5.48
CA ASN A 549 -0.14 22.96 -4.36
C ASN A 549 -0.56 24.13 -3.46
N LEU A 550 -1.54 23.91 -2.62
CA LEU A 550 -2.13 24.95 -1.77
C LEU A 550 -1.79 24.82 -0.29
N GLN A 551 -1.23 23.68 0.11
CA GLN A 551 -1.21 23.31 1.51
C GLN A 551 0.19 23.43 2.12
N THR A 552 0.25 24.14 3.25
CA THR A 552 1.28 23.90 4.28
C THR A 552 0.56 23.33 5.47
N SER A 553 0.97 22.15 5.94
CA SER A 553 0.32 21.53 7.08
C SER A 553 1.30 21.10 8.15
N HIS A 554 0.81 21.11 9.39
CA HIS A 554 1.49 20.64 10.60
C HIS A 554 0.62 19.58 11.26
N ASN A 555 1.20 18.44 11.52
CA ASN A 555 0.54 17.33 12.20
C ASN A 555 1.43 16.90 13.39
N ALA A 556 0.91 16.98 14.62
CA ALA A 556 1.61 16.58 15.83
C ALA A 556 0.73 15.63 16.64
N GLY A 557 1.28 14.53 17.13
CA GLY A 557 0.46 13.54 17.82
C GLY A 557 1.22 12.56 18.69
N VAL A 558 0.44 11.68 19.30
CA VAL A 558 0.89 10.58 20.15
C VAL A 558 0.27 9.29 19.65
N GLU A 559 1.07 8.25 19.58
CA GLU A 559 0.62 6.90 19.31
C GLU A 559 1.00 5.99 20.48
N LEU A 560 0.07 5.15 20.93
CA LEU A 560 0.26 4.14 21.95
C LEU A 560 -0.03 2.76 21.35
N VAL A 561 0.89 1.82 21.47
CA VAL A 561 0.70 0.42 21.08
C VAL A 561 0.97 -0.45 22.29
N TRP A 562 -0.04 -1.15 22.76
CA TRP A 562 0.05 -2.04 23.91
C TRP A 562 -0.31 -3.47 23.51
N ASN A 563 0.67 -4.36 23.58
CA ASN A 563 0.50 -5.79 23.41
C ASN A 563 0.59 -6.44 24.81
N MET A 564 -0.43 -7.18 25.20
CA MET A 564 -0.49 -7.77 26.53
C MET A 564 -1.10 -9.16 26.48
N ARG A 565 -0.43 -10.10 27.15
CA ARG A 565 -1.03 -11.37 27.55
C ARG A 565 -1.68 -11.18 28.93
N VAL A 566 -3.01 -11.07 28.93
CA VAL A 566 -3.79 -10.86 30.17
C VAL A 566 -3.87 -12.15 30.97
N THR A 567 -4.10 -13.27 30.28
CA THR A 567 -4.14 -14.64 30.83
C THR A 567 -3.65 -15.62 29.76
N ASP A 568 -3.53 -16.90 30.08
CA ASP A 568 -3.14 -17.95 29.11
C ASP A 568 -4.16 -18.12 27.96
N TRP A 569 -5.37 -17.61 28.12
CA TRP A 569 -6.45 -17.73 27.16
C TRP A 569 -6.89 -16.39 26.56
N LEU A 570 -6.26 -15.26 26.95
CA LEU A 570 -6.61 -13.92 26.44
C LEU A 570 -5.36 -13.08 26.12
N ASP A 571 -5.13 -12.84 24.86
CA ASP A 571 -4.15 -11.88 24.33
C ASP A 571 -4.89 -10.63 23.85
N ILE A 572 -4.39 -9.44 24.19
CA ILE A 572 -4.95 -8.14 23.78
C ILE A 572 -3.87 -7.32 23.09
N ASN A 573 -4.19 -6.76 21.94
CA ASN A 573 -3.47 -5.69 21.29
C ASN A 573 -4.36 -4.46 21.23
N LEU A 574 -3.93 -3.38 21.90
CA LEU A 574 -4.60 -2.08 21.89
C LEU A 574 -3.70 -1.05 21.24
N ASN A 575 -4.23 -0.35 20.25
CA ASN A 575 -3.59 0.80 19.63
C ASN A 575 -4.48 2.04 19.77
N GLY A 576 -3.86 3.18 20.09
CA GLY A 576 -4.53 4.48 20.10
C GLY A 576 -3.60 5.53 19.49
N THR A 577 -4.12 6.31 18.55
CA THR A 577 -3.40 7.45 17.94
C THR A 577 -4.25 8.69 18.09
N GLY A 578 -3.70 9.74 18.71
CA GLY A 578 -4.31 11.06 18.78
C GLY A 578 -3.39 12.10 18.16
N TYR A 579 -3.93 12.98 17.31
CA TYR A 579 -3.12 14.00 16.66
C TYR A 579 -3.91 15.28 16.40
N TYR A 580 -3.18 16.38 16.44
CA TYR A 580 -3.66 17.69 16.06
C TYR A 580 -3.14 18.04 14.66
N ASN A 581 -4.06 18.33 13.76
CA ASN A 581 -3.77 18.71 12.38
C ASN A 581 -4.12 20.19 12.17
N ARG A 582 -3.18 20.95 11.59
CA ARG A 582 -3.35 22.35 11.21
C ARG A 582 -2.97 22.53 9.75
N ILE A 583 -3.93 23.02 8.95
CA ILE A 583 -3.79 23.23 7.51
C ILE A 583 -3.92 24.73 7.22
N ASN A 584 -2.98 25.32 6.49
CA ASN A 584 -3.14 26.66 5.95
C ASN A 584 -4.08 26.60 4.73
N ALA A 585 -5.31 27.06 4.91
CA ALA A 585 -6.37 27.01 3.92
C ALA A 585 -6.65 28.40 3.28
N SER A 586 -5.75 29.38 3.42
CA SER A 586 -5.96 30.76 2.94
C SER A 586 -6.21 30.83 1.42
N ARG A 587 -5.56 29.98 0.64
CA ARG A 587 -5.74 29.88 -0.83
C ARG A 587 -7.01 29.13 -1.25
N LEU A 588 -7.67 28.45 -0.32
CA LEU A 588 -8.92 27.72 -0.55
C LEU A 588 -10.17 28.58 -0.30
N GLY A 589 -10.00 29.89 -0.14
CA GLY A 589 -11.09 30.82 0.15
C GLY A 589 -11.50 30.90 1.62
N PHE A 590 -10.81 30.19 2.52
CA PHE A 590 -10.93 30.36 3.96
C PHE A 590 -10.02 31.50 4.41
N GLY A 591 -10.49 32.39 5.26
CA GLY A 591 -9.71 33.54 5.73
C GLY A 591 -8.52 33.22 6.65
N GLY A 592 -8.08 31.95 6.74
CA GLY A 592 -6.99 31.52 7.64
C GLY A 592 -6.75 30.02 7.72
N ASN A 593 -6.13 29.59 8.82
CA ASN A 593 -5.86 28.18 9.09
C ASN A 593 -7.12 27.42 9.50
N ARG A 594 -7.18 26.16 9.17
CA ARG A 594 -8.14 25.18 9.71
C ARG A 594 -7.41 24.20 10.61
N GLU A 595 -8.06 23.84 11.70
CA GLU A 595 -7.43 23.04 12.76
C GLU A 595 -8.44 22.02 13.29
N MET A 596 -7.95 20.82 13.63
CA MET A 596 -8.78 19.76 14.22
C MET A 596 -7.90 18.81 15.03
N PHE A 597 -8.41 18.39 16.18
CA PHE A 597 -7.91 17.22 16.89
C PHE A 597 -8.66 15.98 16.40
N SER A 598 -7.91 14.96 16.00
CA SER A 598 -8.45 13.68 15.55
C SER A 598 -7.81 12.54 16.34
N TRP A 599 -8.55 11.44 16.49
CA TRP A 599 -8.03 10.26 17.15
C TRP A 599 -8.60 8.98 16.55
N SER A 600 -7.87 7.89 16.68
CA SER A 600 -8.29 6.55 16.29
C SER A 600 -7.93 5.54 17.35
N GLY A 601 -8.69 4.46 17.42
CA GLY A 601 -8.45 3.34 18.31
C GLY A 601 -8.68 2.01 17.60
N LEU A 602 -7.80 1.04 17.85
CA LEU A 602 -7.90 -0.33 17.37
C LEU A 602 -7.70 -1.28 18.54
N LEU A 603 -8.66 -2.18 18.75
CA LEU A 603 -8.61 -3.27 19.71
C LEU A 603 -8.64 -4.60 18.94
N ASN A 604 -7.61 -5.42 19.14
CA ASN A 604 -7.62 -6.82 18.77
C ASN A 604 -7.58 -7.66 20.05
N ALA A 605 -8.53 -8.57 20.22
CA ALA A 605 -8.57 -9.49 21.35
C ALA A 605 -8.70 -10.93 20.86
N ASP A 606 -7.69 -11.75 21.18
CA ASP A 606 -7.65 -13.17 20.87
C ASP A 606 -8.00 -13.98 22.11
N PHE A 607 -9.08 -14.70 22.02
CA PHE A 607 -9.65 -15.50 23.08
C PHE A 607 -9.56 -16.99 22.76
N THR A 608 -8.90 -17.79 23.59
CA THR A 608 -8.72 -19.23 23.40
C THR A 608 -9.43 -20.02 24.51
N PRO A 609 -10.79 -20.07 24.51
CA PRO A 609 -11.57 -20.63 25.61
C PRO A 609 -11.47 -22.16 25.69
N ILE A 610 -11.12 -22.82 24.61
CA ILE A 610 -10.98 -24.25 24.49
C ILE A 610 -9.70 -24.60 23.72
N LYS A 611 -9.17 -25.79 23.96
CA LYS A 611 -8.00 -26.30 23.24
C LYS A 611 -8.28 -26.32 21.74
N HIS A 612 -7.37 -25.70 20.95
CA HIS A 612 -7.47 -25.56 19.49
C HIS A 612 -8.59 -24.63 18.98
N GLY A 613 -9.41 -24.02 19.85
CA GLY A 613 -10.42 -23.05 19.47
C GLY A 613 -9.96 -21.64 19.77
N THR A 614 -10.12 -20.71 18.82
CA THR A 614 -9.81 -19.29 18.98
C THR A 614 -11.02 -18.45 18.53
N VAL A 615 -11.36 -17.46 19.34
CA VAL A 615 -12.31 -16.40 19.02
C VAL A 615 -11.50 -15.10 18.93
N GLN A 616 -11.63 -14.36 17.86
CA GLN A 616 -10.95 -13.08 17.67
C GLN A 616 -11.99 -11.97 17.54
N LEU A 617 -11.81 -10.90 18.32
CA LEU A 617 -12.58 -9.66 18.22
C LEU A 617 -11.64 -8.57 17.71
N ASN A 618 -12.09 -7.83 16.68
CA ASN A 618 -11.43 -6.64 16.18
C ASN A 618 -12.43 -5.48 16.22
N ALA A 619 -12.12 -4.44 16.96
CA ALA A 619 -12.92 -3.22 17.02
C ALA A 619 -12.08 -2.01 16.65
N ARG A 620 -12.56 -1.20 15.70
CA ARG A 620 -11.89 -0.03 15.18
C ARG A 620 -12.80 1.19 15.23
N TYR A 621 -12.26 2.30 15.68
CA TYR A 621 -12.93 3.59 15.66
C TYR A 621 -12.00 4.68 15.12
N HIS A 622 -12.53 5.54 14.25
CA HIS A 622 -11.90 6.79 13.82
C HIS A 622 -12.83 7.96 14.16
N SER A 623 -12.27 9.00 14.75
CA SER A 623 -12.98 10.28 14.91
C SER A 623 -13.01 11.04 13.59
N ALA A 624 -13.74 12.16 13.57
CA ALA A 624 -13.68 13.07 12.43
C ALA A 624 -12.24 13.56 12.17
N THR A 625 -11.90 13.72 10.86
CA THR A 625 -10.59 14.19 10.39
C THR A 625 -10.73 15.41 9.50
N LEU A 626 -9.74 16.31 9.58
CA LEU A 626 -9.70 17.52 8.78
C LEU A 626 -9.29 17.18 7.35
N VAL A 627 -10.07 17.66 6.37
CA VAL A 627 -9.68 17.72 4.97
C VAL A 627 -9.61 19.19 4.53
N PRO A 628 -8.85 19.53 3.47
CA PRO A 628 -8.59 20.92 3.11
C PRO A 628 -9.83 21.79 2.97
N GLN A 629 -10.89 21.32 2.32
CA GLN A 629 -12.13 22.08 2.11
C GLN A 629 -13.24 21.72 3.12
N GLY A 630 -13.00 20.82 4.10
CA GLY A 630 -14.05 20.36 5.00
C GLY A 630 -13.58 19.44 6.11
N LYS A 631 -14.38 18.44 6.36
CA LYS A 631 -14.07 17.34 7.28
C LYS A 631 -14.61 16.02 6.75
N ARG A 632 -13.94 14.93 7.08
CA ARG A 632 -14.47 13.57 7.01
C ARG A 632 -15.04 13.23 8.38
N ASP A 633 -16.24 12.65 8.44
CA ASP A 633 -16.86 12.21 9.68
C ASP A 633 -16.20 10.91 10.20
N GLY A 634 -16.40 10.63 11.49
CA GLY A 634 -15.87 9.42 12.12
C GLY A 634 -16.63 8.15 11.71
N ASP A 635 -15.96 7.01 11.85
CA ASP A 635 -16.52 5.67 11.58
C ASP A 635 -16.20 4.68 12.69
N PHE A 636 -17.02 3.62 12.78
CA PHE A 636 -16.83 2.50 13.69
C PHE A 636 -17.06 1.17 12.96
N GLN A 637 -16.19 0.20 13.22
CA GLN A 637 -16.31 -1.14 12.68
C GLN A 637 -16.00 -2.19 13.75
N LEU A 638 -16.84 -3.23 13.82
CA LEU A 638 -16.66 -4.38 14.71
C LEU A 638 -16.63 -5.66 13.88
N ASN A 639 -15.56 -6.43 14.02
CA ASN A 639 -15.35 -7.69 13.32
C ASN A 639 -15.23 -8.84 14.33
N LEU A 640 -15.70 -10.03 13.97
CA LEU A 640 -15.63 -11.23 14.78
C LEU A 640 -15.10 -12.40 13.95
N GLY A 641 -14.17 -13.16 14.50
CA GLY A 641 -13.60 -14.36 13.88
C GLY A 641 -13.66 -15.57 14.82
N LEU A 642 -13.89 -16.75 14.25
CA LEU A 642 -13.89 -18.04 14.94
C LEU A 642 -12.94 -18.97 14.18
N LYS A 643 -12.12 -19.74 14.91
CA LYS A 643 -11.22 -20.72 14.33
C LYS A 643 -11.19 -21.98 15.19
N TYR A 644 -11.11 -23.13 14.51
CA TYR A 644 -10.85 -24.42 15.14
C TYR A 644 -9.78 -25.17 14.38
N ASP A 645 -8.66 -25.45 15.04
CA ASP A 645 -7.53 -26.20 14.48
C ASP A 645 -7.73 -27.70 14.73
N ILE A 646 -7.48 -28.53 13.71
CA ILE A 646 -7.46 -30.00 13.77
C ILE A 646 -6.02 -30.46 13.49
N PRO A 647 -5.15 -30.52 14.53
CA PRO A 647 -3.71 -30.73 14.34
C PRO A 647 -3.36 -32.09 13.73
N SER A 648 -4.18 -33.12 13.97
CA SER A 648 -3.94 -34.50 13.47
C SER A 648 -3.85 -34.57 11.93
N ILE A 649 -4.48 -33.64 11.23
CA ILE A 649 -4.48 -33.58 9.76
C ILE A 649 -4.03 -32.21 9.25
N ASN A 650 -3.50 -31.32 10.11
CA ASN A 650 -3.08 -29.95 9.79
C ASN A 650 -4.15 -29.11 9.09
N LEU A 651 -5.42 -29.30 9.47
CA LEU A 651 -6.59 -28.57 8.94
C LEU A 651 -7.06 -27.52 9.94
N ALA A 652 -7.36 -26.33 9.49
CA ALA A 652 -8.04 -25.28 10.24
C ALA A 652 -9.38 -24.96 9.56
N LEU A 653 -10.44 -24.95 10.34
CA LEU A 653 -11.75 -24.42 9.96
C LEU A 653 -11.90 -23.02 10.52
N PHE A 654 -12.52 -22.11 9.78
CA PHE A 654 -12.74 -20.75 10.25
C PHE A 654 -14.07 -20.17 9.75
N ALA A 655 -14.59 -19.24 10.54
CA ALA A 655 -15.70 -18.38 10.16
C ALA A 655 -15.39 -16.95 10.63
N SER A 656 -15.81 -15.95 9.87
CA SER A 656 -15.67 -14.55 10.25
C SER A 656 -16.84 -13.69 9.78
N VAL A 657 -17.06 -12.60 10.51
CA VAL A 657 -18.02 -11.56 10.15
C VAL A 657 -17.31 -10.23 10.17
N THR A 658 -17.30 -9.52 9.05
CA THR A 658 -16.83 -8.14 8.97
C THR A 658 -18.00 -7.19 9.21
N ASP A 659 -17.75 -6.08 9.90
CA ASP A 659 -18.73 -5.05 10.27
C ASP A 659 -20.05 -5.65 10.82
N LEU A 660 -19.94 -6.37 11.93
CA LEU A 660 -21.03 -7.08 12.59
C LEU A 660 -22.25 -6.18 12.82
N LEU A 661 -22.02 -4.90 13.14
CA LEU A 661 -23.06 -3.92 13.46
C LEU A 661 -23.62 -3.18 12.23
N ASP A 662 -23.02 -3.36 11.04
CA ASP A 662 -23.42 -2.68 9.79
C ASP A 662 -23.35 -1.15 9.90
N THR A 663 -22.28 -0.66 10.52
CA THR A 663 -22.07 0.77 10.84
C THR A 663 -21.06 1.47 9.98
N TYR A 664 -20.24 0.73 9.22
CA TYR A 664 -19.17 1.29 8.43
C TYR A 664 -19.67 2.05 7.20
N LYS A 665 -19.37 3.34 7.16
CA LYS A 665 -19.65 4.25 6.06
C LYS A 665 -18.60 5.33 5.98
N LEU A 666 -18.37 5.87 4.80
CA LEU A 666 -17.55 7.07 4.59
C LEU A 666 -18.48 8.26 4.37
N SER A 667 -18.36 9.26 5.22
CA SER A 667 -19.11 10.53 5.06
C SER A 667 -18.12 11.69 5.15
N TYR A 668 -18.25 12.66 4.23
CA TYR A 668 -17.49 13.89 4.31
C TYR A 668 -18.35 15.10 3.95
N THR A 669 -17.98 16.24 4.52
CA THR A 669 -18.62 17.52 4.31
C THR A 669 -17.58 18.52 3.84
N LEU A 670 -17.77 19.09 2.66
CA LEU A 670 -17.05 20.26 2.19
C LEU A 670 -17.87 21.49 2.57
N ASP A 671 -17.23 22.48 3.16
CA ASP A 671 -17.89 23.72 3.61
C ASP A 671 -16.95 24.89 3.36
N THR A 672 -17.04 25.42 2.14
CA THR A 672 -16.32 26.63 1.70
C THR A 672 -17.34 27.75 1.45
N PRO A 673 -16.90 29.01 1.33
CA PRO A 673 -17.80 30.12 0.95
C PRO A 673 -18.55 29.88 -0.36
N ALA A 674 -17.97 29.12 -1.29
CA ALA A 674 -18.53 28.89 -2.63
C ALA A 674 -19.19 27.51 -2.81
N LEU A 675 -18.83 26.51 -1.99
CA LEU A 675 -19.31 25.13 -2.13
C LEU A 675 -19.68 24.55 -0.77
N LYS A 676 -20.92 24.11 -0.63
CA LYS A 676 -21.36 23.27 0.46
C LYS A 676 -21.79 21.91 -0.10
N GLN A 677 -21.10 20.86 0.32
CA GLN A 677 -21.37 19.51 -0.16
C GLN A 677 -21.30 18.52 0.98
N LYS A 678 -22.23 17.58 1.02
CA LYS A 678 -22.19 16.42 1.91
C LYS A 678 -22.28 15.15 1.07
N VAL A 679 -21.32 14.25 1.22
CA VAL A 679 -21.29 12.97 0.54
C VAL A 679 -21.30 11.86 1.59
N GLU A 680 -22.17 10.85 1.41
CA GLU A 680 -22.17 9.62 2.18
C GLU A 680 -22.00 8.43 1.23
N LYS A 681 -21.00 7.59 1.49
CA LYS A 681 -20.71 6.38 0.70
C LYS A 681 -20.87 5.15 1.57
N ARG A 682 -21.54 4.12 1.06
CA ARG A 682 -21.69 2.80 1.67
C ARG A 682 -21.31 1.71 0.67
N ARG A 683 -20.67 0.63 1.14
CA ARG A 683 -20.26 -0.50 0.33
C ARG A 683 -20.40 -1.77 1.17
N ASN A 684 -21.37 -2.65 0.91
CA ASN A 684 -21.66 -3.93 1.61
C ASN A 684 -20.71 -4.20 2.80
N PRO A 685 -20.86 -3.57 3.92
CA PRO A 685 -19.85 -3.66 4.98
C PRO A 685 -19.93 -5.02 5.71
N ARG A 686 -21.14 -5.58 5.88
CA ARG A 686 -21.35 -6.83 6.63
C ARG A 686 -21.22 -8.05 5.71
N ILE A 687 -20.12 -8.79 5.87
CA ILE A 687 -19.86 -10.02 5.12
C ILE A 687 -19.55 -11.14 6.08
N ILE A 688 -20.21 -12.28 5.89
CA ILE A 688 -19.98 -13.52 6.63
C ILE A 688 -19.16 -14.43 5.74
N TYR A 689 -18.02 -14.91 6.23
CA TYR A 689 -17.18 -15.90 5.57
C TYR A 689 -17.16 -17.22 6.36
N VAL A 690 -17.07 -18.32 5.64
CA VAL A 690 -16.72 -19.64 6.18
C VAL A 690 -15.67 -20.26 5.27
N GLY A 691 -14.72 -20.98 5.86
CA GLY A 691 -13.64 -21.54 5.05
C GLY A 691 -12.78 -22.55 5.80
N LEU A 692 -11.82 -23.08 5.06
CA LEU A 692 -10.83 -24.04 5.54
C LEU A 692 -9.45 -23.68 5.02
N SER A 693 -8.42 -24.05 5.80
CA SER A 693 -7.01 -23.98 5.43
C SER A 693 -6.33 -25.29 5.78
N TRP A 694 -5.76 -25.96 4.79
CA TRP A 694 -5.06 -27.22 4.96
C TRP A 694 -3.60 -27.09 4.55
N ASN A 695 -2.69 -27.49 5.47
CA ASN A 695 -1.25 -27.54 5.20
C ASN A 695 -0.82 -28.99 5.08
N PHE A 696 -0.03 -29.32 4.07
CA PHE A 696 0.44 -30.68 3.79
C PHE A 696 1.94 -30.72 3.52
N GLY A 697 2.50 -31.92 3.61
CA GLY A 697 3.93 -32.18 3.47
C GLY A 697 4.70 -32.01 4.77
N GLY A 698 5.82 -32.69 4.89
CA GLY A 698 6.73 -32.66 6.03
C GLY A 698 8.15 -32.38 5.55
N GLY A 699 8.80 -31.35 6.08
CA GLY A 699 10.20 -31.06 5.86
C GLY A 699 10.78 -30.31 7.04
N SER A 700 12.04 -30.61 7.40
CA SER A 700 12.75 -29.79 8.38
C SER A 700 13.00 -28.39 7.79
N ARG A 701 12.72 -27.36 8.57
CA ARG A 701 13.07 -25.98 8.22
C ARG A 701 14.60 -25.88 8.19
N LYS A 702 15.21 -25.74 7.01
CA LYS A 702 16.55 -25.15 6.97
C LYS A 702 16.37 -23.66 7.23
N GLN A 703 17.13 -23.11 8.16
CA GLN A 703 17.30 -21.66 8.24
C GLN A 703 17.96 -21.22 6.92
N HIS A 704 17.15 -20.75 5.97
CA HIS A 704 17.65 -19.89 4.93
C HIS A 704 17.57 -18.47 5.51
N HIS A 705 18.72 -17.82 5.60
CA HIS A 705 18.70 -16.37 5.66
C HIS A 705 18.03 -15.93 4.36
N ASN A 706 16.75 -15.59 4.44
CA ASN A 706 16.17 -14.74 3.40
C ASN A 706 17.07 -13.51 3.32
N VAL A 707 17.17 -12.93 2.14
CA VAL A 707 17.63 -11.54 2.02
C VAL A 707 16.52 -10.72 2.68
N GLU A 708 16.50 -10.75 3.99
CA GLU A 708 15.80 -9.80 4.79
C GLU A 708 16.65 -8.54 4.73
N TYR A 709 16.06 -7.42 4.38
CA TYR A 709 16.58 -6.15 4.84
C TYR A 709 16.67 -6.30 6.36
N ASP A 710 17.84 -6.75 6.82
CA ASP A 710 18.28 -7.06 8.18
C ASP A 710 17.19 -7.45 9.20
N GLU A 711 16.98 -8.74 9.43
CA GLU A 711 16.43 -9.23 10.71
C GLU A 711 17.40 -9.02 11.89
N GLU A 712 18.65 -8.61 11.61
CA GLU A 712 19.68 -8.34 12.62
C GLU A 712 19.99 -6.85 12.71
N MET A 713 19.06 -6.06 13.23
CA MET A 713 19.36 -4.78 13.88
C MET A 713 18.38 -4.51 15.01
#